data_1e8aaef9c5d7122bc7b6e7c4ed7d24f6
#
_entry.id   1e8aaef9c5d7122bc7b6e7c4ed7d24f6
#
_cell.length_a   1.000
_cell.length_b   1.000
_cell.length_c   1.000
_cell.angle_alpha   90.00
_cell.angle_beta   90.00
_cell.angle_gamma   90.00
#
_symmetry.space_group_name_H-M   'P 1'
#
loop_
_entity.id
_entity.type
_entity.pdbx_description
1 polymer ?
#
loop_
_entity_poly.entity_id
_entity_poly.type
_entity_poly.pdbx_seq_one_letter_code
_entity_poly.pdbx_strand_id
1 'polypeptide(L)'
;MSRFLHRLGRGAALHPWRTLAAWVLASAIVFGIAGSFGGTPVDNWDVPGAPAQKGVDTLRAHVPGAGNASAQVVVHGEDGQQPSTAQLDRLTAALLAMDHAVTVTPPRMSDDGDTAMLVVGYDEPVTHPDLMENLEPLEDAVAGTRDAGFQVEFGGELPGTAAAPMEGYGELIGVVAALLILLLAFGSVIGAGLPVGVALIGLVVGSAGLTILAGTMDVSTAAPMVASMVGLGVGIDYALLLVTRHVEFLRRGLDVPEAAGRAVATAGRSVVFASATVLVSLMGLRLAGLSTYSSFGFATAIAVVTVAAAALTLVPVFARFAGHRLLPRRVRKGRESTKAPLTARWAQRVAGRPLPWAIGAALLMIVIALPALGMRTWPQDASSQSTETTTRRAFDLVSDEFGPGANGPLTVVLDREKTTPEEAAQVAADLEARDDIVAVTPPVESPDKAILVFDAEPAFGPSDERTARLVDEVRRQLPDGAQLTGTTAMFSDIAEMLAERLWLVIAFVVLTSVLVLAMVFRSVLVPLKAAVMNLLSIGAAYGVLVAVFQWGWGVELLGLDHAMPVSSWVPILIFAILFGLSMDYEVFLLSRVRESWLDTGDAHASVIRGLSDTGRVISSAAAIMVAVFLGFATEVDVVVKMLGLGMATAIFLDATVVRMVLVPATMALLGKWNWWVPAWLDRVLPTIDVEAELVELEAAATTDDDTDTDETEPGLAPAGR
;
A
#
# COMPACT_ATOMS: atom_id res chain seq x y z
N MET A 1 -2.08 -18.20 25.75
CA MET A 1 -1.52 -17.95 24.41
C MET A 1 -0.05 -18.39 24.32
N SER A 2 0.81 -17.96 25.23
CA SER A 2 2.27 -18.26 25.19
C SER A 2 2.57 -19.77 25.20
N ARG A 3 1.86 -20.55 26.01
CA ARG A 3 2.00 -22.04 26.03
C ARG A 3 1.64 -22.71 24.70
N PHE A 4 0.62 -22.19 23.99
CA PHE A 4 0.26 -22.68 22.66
C PHE A 4 1.36 -22.34 21.63
N LEU A 5 1.82 -21.09 21.61
CA LEU A 5 2.88 -20.62 20.72
C LEU A 5 4.21 -21.35 21.00
N HIS A 6 4.54 -21.60 22.27
CA HIS A 6 5.70 -22.43 22.65
C HIS A 6 5.61 -23.84 22.05
N ARG A 7 4.46 -24.51 22.23
CA ARG A 7 4.23 -25.87 21.69
C ARG A 7 4.30 -25.86 20.16
N LEU A 8 3.73 -24.82 19.49
CA LEU A 8 3.79 -24.67 18.04
C LEU A 8 5.22 -24.56 17.55
N GLY A 9 6.01 -23.62 18.09
CA GLY A 9 7.40 -23.39 17.68
C GLY A 9 8.31 -24.57 17.98
N ARG A 10 8.22 -25.16 19.19
CA ARG A 10 8.95 -26.36 19.57
C ARG A 10 8.56 -27.58 18.72
N GLY A 11 7.26 -27.79 18.50
CA GLY A 11 6.73 -28.85 17.66
C GLY A 11 7.20 -28.77 16.20
N ALA A 12 7.18 -27.57 15.62
CA ALA A 12 7.67 -27.32 14.27
C ALA A 12 9.18 -27.60 14.15
N ALA A 13 9.97 -27.23 15.16
CA ALA A 13 11.41 -27.51 15.20
C ALA A 13 11.71 -29.01 15.46
N LEU A 14 10.91 -29.72 16.25
CA LEU A 14 11.09 -31.15 16.50
C LEU A 14 10.67 -32.00 15.29
N HIS A 15 9.63 -31.58 14.56
CA HIS A 15 9.10 -32.32 13.41
C HIS A 15 9.14 -31.50 12.11
N PRO A 16 10.33 -31.04 11.65
CA PRO A 16 10.44 -30.10 10.55
C PRO A 16 9.84 -30.64 9.24
N TRP A 17 10.04 -31.93 8.95
CA TRP A 17 9.49 -32.56 7.73
C TRP A 17 7.96 -32.64 7.74
N ARG A 18 7.32 -32.84 8.91
CA ARG A 18 5.86 -32.84 9.01
C ARG A 18 5.30 -31.42 8.77
N THR A 19 5.96 -30.40 9.30
CA THR A 19 5.56 -29.00 9.09
C THR A 19 5.74 -28.60 7.63
N LEU A 20 6.86 -28.97 6.99
CA LEU A 20 7.05 -28.74 5.56
C LEU A 20 6.01 -29.48 4.70
N ALA A 21 5.74 -30.74 5.01
CA ALA A 21 4.70 -31.51 4.30
C ALA A 21 3.32 -30.86 4.46
N ALA A 22 3.00 -30.35 5.65
CA ALA A 22 1.75 -29.61 5.89
C ALA A 22 1.68 -28.33 5.05
N TRP A 23 2.78 -27.58 4.93
CA TRP A 23 2.87 -26.40 4.07
C TRP A 23 2.73 -26.73 2.59
N VAL A 24 3.42 -27.77 2.11
CA VAL A 24 3.30 -28.24 0.72
C VAL A 24 1.88 -28.67 0.42
N LEU A 25 1.25 -29.42 1.34
CA LEU A 25 -0.14 -29.87 1.18
C LEU A 25 -1.11 -28.67 1.19
N ALA A 26 -0.96 -27.75 2.15
CA ALA A 26 -1.80 -26.55 2.23
C ALA A 26 -1.62 -25.67 0.97
N SER A 27 -0.38 -25.48 0.51
CA SER A 27 -0.11 -24.75 -0.74
C SER A 27 -0.77 -25.46 -1.93
N ALA A 28 -0.61 -26.79 -2.07
CA ALA A 28 -1.23 -27.54 -3.14
C ALA A 28 -2.76 -27.42 -3.16
N ILE A 29 -3.38 -27.42 -1.96
CA ILE A 29 -4.84 -27.20 -1.82
C ILE A 29 -5.21 -25.78 -2.26
N VAL A 30 -4.51 -24.74 -1.77
CA VAL A 30 -4.80 -23.35 -2.09
C VAL A 30 -4.60 -23.09 -3.60
N PHE A 31 -3.50 -23.56 -4.20
CA PHE A 31 -3.27 -23.46 -5.64
C PHE A 31 -4.28 -24.28 -6.47
N GLY A 32 -4.69 -25.46 -6.00
CA GLY A 32 -5.75 -26.26 -6.63
C GLY A 32 -7.10 -25.54 -6.65
N ILE A 33 -7.46 -24.89 -5.54
CA ILE A 33 -8.68 -24.06 -5.46
C ILE A 33 -8.55 -22.83 -6.36
N ALA A 34 -7.40 -22.15 -6.33
CA ALA A 34 -7.13 -20.98 -7.19
C ALA A 34 -7.24 -21.34 -8.68
N GLY A 35 -6.71 -22.50 -9.11
CA GLY A 35 -6.82 -22.96 -10.49
C GLY A 35 -8.22 -23.41 -10.91
N SER A 36 -9.11 -23.75 -9.94
CA SER A 36 -10.46 -24.24 -10.25
C SER A 36 -11.54 -23.17 -10.09
N PHE A 37 -11.35 -22.24 -9.17
CA PHE A 37 -12.36 -21.24 -8.76
C PHE A 37 -11.77 -19.82 -8.73
N GLY A 38 -10.53 -19.65 -9.12
CA GLY A 38 -9.89 -18.33 -9.15
C GLY A 38 -10.42 -17.48 -10.28
N GLY A 39 -10.36 -16.16 -10.08
CA GLY A 39 -10.65 -15.14 -11.09
C GLY A 39 -9.41 -14.32 -11.42
N THR A 40 -9.52 -13.48 -12.42
CA THR A 40 -8.54 -12.45 -12.77
C THR A 40 -8.87 -11.15 -12.03
N PRO A 41 -7.87 -10.37 -11.60
CA PRO A 41 -8.10 -9.02 -11.10
C PRO A 41 -8.78 -8.14 -12.15
N VAL A 42 -9.73 -7.32 -11.71
CA VAL A 42 -10.54 -6.45 -12.57
C VAL A 42 -10.73 -5.11 -11.88
N ASP A 43 -10.43 -4.00 -12.57
CA ASP A 43 -10.69 -2.67 -12.04
C ASP A 43 -12.15 -2.27 -12.29
N ASN A 44 -12.85 -1.99 -11.21
CA ASN A 44 -14.19 -1.44 -11.23
C ASN A 44 -14.12 0.02 -10.77
N TRP A 45 -14.34 0.94 -11.71
CA TRP A 45 -14.29 2.38 -11.49
C TRP A 45 -15.66 2.97 -11.12
N ASP A 46 -16.68 2.16 -10.99
CA ASP A 46 -18.00 2.63 -10.58
C ASP A 46 -17.96 3.20 -9.16
N VAL A 47 -18.54 4.38 -9.01
CA VAL A 47 -18.60 5.14 -7.77
C VAL A 47 -20.07 5.29 -7.32
N PRO A 48 -20.62 4.31 -6.60
CA PRO A 48 -22.03 4.34 -6.23
C PRO A 48 -22.41 5.62 -5.48
N GLY A 49 -23.36 6.36 -6.03
CA GLY A 49 -23.87 7.59 -5.43
C GLY A 49 -23.18 8.88 -5.87
N ALA A 50 -22.07 8.81 -6.62
CA ALA A 50 -21.44 10.00 -7.19
C ALA A 50 -22.35 10.65 -8.25
N PRO A 51 -22.37 11.99 -8.36
CA PRO A 51 -23.15 12.69 -9.38
C PRO A 51 -22.83 12.25 -10.81
N ALA A 52 -21.53 12.11 -11.16
CA ALA A 52 -21.11 11.69 -12.50
C ALA A 52 -21.50 10.24 -12.81
N GLN A 53 -21.56 9.35 -11.80
CA GLN A 53 -21.98 7.96 -11.98
C GLN A 53 -23.41 7.84 -12.54
N LYS A 54 -24.31 8.72 -12.12
CA LYS A 54 -25.69 8.74 -12.65
C LYS A 54 -25.71 8.97 -14.16
N GLY A 55 -24.82 9.84 -14.65
CA GLY A 55 -24.66 10.06 -16.08
C GLY A 55 -24.14 8.83 -16.82
N VAL A 56 -23.14 8.14 -16.23
CA VAL A 56 -22.64 6.87 -16.76
C VAL A 56 -23.74 5.81 -16.81
N ASP A 57 -24.51 5.65 -15.73
CA ASP A 57 -25.61 4.69 -15.64
C ASP A 57 -26.71 4.99 -16.69
N THR A 58 -27.00 6.27 -16.89
CA THR A 58 -27.96 6.71 -17.91
C THR A 58 -27.44 6.46 -19.33
N LEU A 59 -26.16 6.74 -19.59
CA LEU A 59 -25.54 6.43 -20.87
C LEU A 59 -25.58 4.92 -21.16
N ARG A 60 -25.19 4.09 -20.19
CA ARG A 60 -25.25 2.62 -20.32
C ARG A 60 -26.64 2.09 -20.62
N ALA A 61 -27.69 2.74 -20.10
CA ALA A 61 -29.07 2.33 -20.30
C ALA A 61 -29.61 2.67 -21.71
N HIS A 62 -29.11 3.74 -22.35
CA HIS A 62 -29.71 4.32 -23.55
C HIS A 62 -28.76 4.35 -24.78
N VAL A 63 -27.45 4.16 -24.55
CA VAL A 63 -26.45 4.14 -25.64
C VAL A 63 -25.76 2.78 -25.65
N PRO A 64 -26.00 1.95 -26.67
CA PRO A 64 -25.33 0.66 -26.80
C PRO A 64 -23.81 0.81 -26.82
N GLY A 65 -23.12 0.02 -25.98
CA GLY A 65 -21.67 0.06 -25.86
C GLY A 65 -21.11 1.16 -24.94
N ALA A 66 -21.94 2.05 -24.40
CA ALA A 66 -21.48 3.02 -23.40
C ALA A 66 -21.00 2.31 -22.13
N GLY A 67 -19.77 2.57 -21.74
CA GLY A 67 -19.10 1.90 -20.59
C GLY A 67 -18.37 0.60 -20.98
N ASN A 68 -18.35 0.24 -22.24
CA ASN A 68 -17.43 -0.76 -22.79
C ASN A 68 -16.05 -0.16 -23.06
N ALA A 69 -15.08 -1.03 -23.41
CA ALA A 69 -13.73 -0.59 -23.72
C ALA A 69 -13.68 0.46 -24.83
N SER A 70 -12.74 1.37 -24.72
CA SER A 70 -12.45 2.36 -25.77
C SER A 70 -10.94 2.50 -25.96
N ALA A 71 -10.54 2.79 -27.20
CA ALA A 71 -9.17 3.16 -27.53
C ALA A 71 -9.17 4.43 -28.37
N GLN A 72 -8.28 5.35 -28.04
CA GLN A 72 -7.99 6.54 -28.84
C GLN A 72 -6.77 6.27 -29.70
N VAL A 73 -6.86 6.54 -30.99
CA VAL A 73 -5.77 6.40 -31.95
C VAL A 73 -5.42 7.80 -32.46
N VAL A 74 -4.20 8.25 -32.19
CA VAL A 74 -3.68 9.55 -32.59
C VAL A 74 -2.63 9.33 -33.66
N VAL A 75 -2.85 9.89 -34.85
CA VAL A 75 -1.97 9.84 -36.02
C VAL A 75 -1.37 11.21 -36.24
N HIS A 76 -0.06 11.36 -36.11
CA HIS A 76 0.64 12.64 -36.30
C HIS A 76 1.68 12.54 -37.41
N GLY A 77 1.72 13.55 -38.27
CA GLY A 77 2.70 13.67 -39.33
C GLY A 77 3.84 14.58 -38.98
N GLU A 78 5.05 14.03 -38.88
CA GLU A 78 6.24 14.86 -38.66
C GLU A 78 6.45 15.88 -39.76
N ASP A 79 7.06 17.01 -39.44
CA ASP A 79 7.37 18.10 -40.38
C ASP A 79 6.14 18.68 -41.16
N GLY A 80 4.92 18.59 -40.59
CA GLY A 80 3.67 19.07 -41.18
C GLY A 80 3.12 18.17 -42.29
N GLN A 81 3.50 16.90 -42.30
CA GLN A 81 2.93 15.90 -43.23
C GLN A 81 1.47 15.62 -42.84
N GLN A 82 0.54 15.94 -43.75
CA GLN A 82 -0.89 15.71 -43.50
C GLN A 82 -1.33 14.30 -43.93
N PRO A 83 -2.05 13.53 -43.08
CA PRO A 83 -2.64 12.27 -43.47
C PRO A 83 -3.75 12.49 -44.53
N SER A 84 -3.65 11.83 -45.68
CA SER A 84 -4.68 11.92 -46.69
C SER A 84 -5.97 11.23 -46.29
N THR A 85 -7.12 11.68 -46.80
CA THR A 85 -8.42 11.06 -46.57
C THR A 85 -8.40 9.54 -46.89
N ALA A 86 -7.73 9.16 -47.97
CA ALA A 86 -7.61 7.74 -48.33
C ALA A 86 -6.75 6.92 -47.39
N GLN A 87 -5.84 7.52 -46.64
CA GLN A 87 -5.09 6.84 -45.57
C GLN A 87 -5.96 6.68 -44.33
N LEU A 88 -6.67 7.74 -43.93
CA LEU A 88 -7.60 7.72 -42.80
C LEU A 88 -8.78 6.77 -43.02
N ASP A 89 -9.32 6.71 -44.24
CA ASP A 89 -10.37 5.74 -44.60
C ASP A 89 -9.87 4.27 -44.48
N ARG A 90 -8.63 4.00 -44.94
CA ARG A 90 -8.01 2.68 -44.78
C ARG A 90 -7.76 2.33 -43.32
N LEU A 91 -7.28 3.28 -42.52
CA LEU A 91 -7.10 3.10 -41.09
C LEU A 91 -8.44 2.81 -40.39
N THR A 92 -9.46 3.61 -40.67
CA THR A 92 -10.82 3.41 -40.14
C THR A 92 -11.36 2.00 -40.50
N ALA A 93 -11.15 1.56 -41.76
CA ALA A 93 -11.57 0.24 -42.16
C ALA A 93 -10.78 -0.89 -41.47
N ALA A 94 -9.48 -0.69 -41.22
CA ALA A 94 -8.66 -1.65 -40.48
C ALA A 94 -9.07 -1.75 -39.03
N LEU A 95 -9.32 -0.59 -38.36
CA LEU A 95 -9.79 -0.53 -36.97
C LEU A 95 -11.18 -1.19 -36.82
N LEU A 96 -12.11 -0.97 -37.76
CA LEU A 96 -13.43 -1.61 -37.74
C LEU A 96 -13.38 -3.12 -38.04
N ALA A 97 -12.29 -3.61 -38.62
CA ALA A 97 -12.13 -5.05 -38.91
C ALA A 97 -11.55 -5.84 -37.72
N MET A 98 -11.15 -5.17 -36.64
CA MET A 98 -10.69 -5.84 -35.43
C MET A 98 -11.84 -6.56 -34.74
N ASP A 99 -11.53 -7.67 -34.08
CA ASP A 99 -12.48 -8.37 -33.22
C ASP A 99 -12.94 -7.45 -32.08
N HIS A 100 -14.22 -7.50 -31.77
CA HIS A 100 -14.87 -6.66 -30.76
C HIS A 100 -14.96 -5.15 -31.07
N ALA A 101 -14.37 -4.64 -32.15
CA ALA A 101 -14.53 -3.25 -32.54
C ALA A 101 -15.90 -3.04 -33.24
N VAL A 102 -16.75 -2.16 -32.67
CA VAL A 102 -18.10 -1.90 -33.21
C VAL A 102 -18.28 -0.50 -33.79
N THR A 103 -17.48 0.45 -33.30
CA THR A 103 -17.56 1.83 -33.77
C THR A 103 -16.17 2.46 -33.90
N VAL A 104 -15.99 3.28 -34.93
CA VAL A 104 -14.83 4.17 -35.04
C VAL A 104 -15.37 5.55 -35.37
N THR A 105 -15.00 6.56 -34.57
CA THR A 105 -15.43 7.92 -34.81
C THR A 105 -14.82 8.47 -36.11
N PRO A 106 -15.50 9.40 -36.81
CA PRO A 106 -14.86 10.16 -37.89
C PRO A 106 -13.57 10.80 -37.41
N PRO A 107 -12.50 10.84 -38.23
CA PRO A 107 -11.24 11.48 -37.85
C PRO A 107 -11.45 12.97 -37.52
N ARG A 108 -11.06 13.38 -36.31
CA ARG A 108 -10.97 14.81 -35.93
C ARG A 108 -9.57 15.27 -36.29
N MET A 109 -9.48 16.33 -37.11
CA MET A 109 -8.21 16.90 -37.53
C MET A 109 -7.81 18.07 -36.64
N SER A 110 -6.51 18.25 -36.40
CA SER A 110 -5.94 19.45 -35.79
C SER A 110 -6.11 20.68 -36.72
N ASP A 111 -5.91 21.88 -36.19
CA ASP A 111 -6.09 23.13 -36.93
C ASP A 111 -5.13 23.27 -38.13
N ASP A 112 -3.93 22.71 -38.02
CA ASP A 112 -2.92 22.69 -39.11
C ASP A 112 -3.07 21.45 -40.02
N GLY A 113 -3.88 20.49 -39.61
CA GLY A 113 -4.26 19.33 -40.39
C GLY A 113 -3.21 18.22 -40.45
N ASP A 114 -2.16 18.25 -39.64
CA ASP A 114 -1.13 17.21 -39.61
C ASP A 114 -1.42 16.10 -38.59
N THR A 115 -2.35 16.34 -37.66
CA THR A 115 -2.75 15.36 -36.64
C THR A 115 -4.22 14.96 -36.78
N ALA A 116 -4.48 13.65 -36.74
CA ALA A 116 -5.83 13.07 -36.76
C ALA A 116 -6.07 12.21 -35.51
N MET A 117 -7.22 12.41 -34.87
CA MET A 117 -7.65 11.63 -33.71
C MET A 117 -8.91 10.84 -34.03
N LEU A 118 -8.88 9.53 -33.74
CA LEU A 118 -10.01 8.61 -33.88
C LEU A 118 -10.27 7.91 -32.54
N VAL A 119 -11.52 7.57 -32.26
CA VAL A 119 -11.89 6.76 -31.08
C VAL A 119 -12.54 5.47 -31.56
N VAL A 120 -12.01 4.35 -31.09
CA VAL A 120 -12.55 3.02 -31.32
C VAL A 120 -13.37 2.62 -30.11
N GLY A 121 -14.64 2.25 -30.32
CA GLY A 121 -15.50 1.67 -29.29
C GLY A 121 -15.69 0.18 -29.50
N TYR A 122 -15.64 -0.57 -28.42
CA TYR A 122 -15.75 -2.02 -28.38
C TYR A 122 -17.14 -2.49 -27.89
N ASP A 123 -17.52 -3.75 -28.18
CA ASP A 123 -18.76 -4.36 -27.68
C ASP A 123 -18.61 -5.01 -26.31
N GLU A 124 -17.37 -5.14 -25.82
CA GLU A 124 -17.03 -5.77 -24.57
C GLU A 124 -16.31 -4.78 -23.63
N PRO A 125 -16.40 -4.97 -22.30
CA PRO A 125 -15.66 -4.15 -21.35
C PRO A 125 -14.15 -4.44 -21.42
N VAL A 126 -13.34 -3.51 -20.97
CA VAL A 126 -11.86 -3.63 -20.95
C VAL A 126 -11.35 -4.85 -20.16
N THR A 127 -12.20 -5.39 -19.31
CA THR A 127 -11.94 -6.57 -18.47
C THR A 127 -12.20 -7.91 -19.19
N HIS A 128 -12.68 -7.85 -20.43
CA HIS A 128 -12.88 -9.07 -21.23
C HIS A 128 -11.52 -9.72 -21.52
N PRO A 129 -11.39 -11.07 -21.40
CA PRO A 129 -10.11 -11.76 -21.56
C PRO A 129 -9.40 -11.51 -22.91
N ASP A 130 -10.16 -11.29 -23.98
CA ASP A 130 -9.61 -11.05 -25.32
C ASP A 130 -9.10 -9.62 -25.52
N LEU A 131 -9.56 -8.67 -24.69
CA LEU A 131 -9.17 -7.25 -24.72
C LEU A 131 -8.13 -6.90 -23.67
N MET A 132 -8.21 -7.53 -22.50
CA MET A 132 -7.37 -7.20 -21.35
C MET A 132 -5.90 -7.46 -21.68
N GLU A 133 -5.06 -6.44 -21.51
CA GLU A 133 -3.61 -6.48 -21.78
C GLU A 133 -3.22 -6.80 -23.23
N ASN A 134 -4.15 -6.65 -24.20
CA ASN A 134 -3.93 -7.02 -25.58
C ASN A 134 -4.00 -5.81 -26.53
N LEU A 135 -2.85 -5.27 -26.89
CA LEU A 135 -2.72 -4.20 -27.89
C LEU A 135 -2.38 -4.72 -29.29
N GLU A 136 -2.10 -6.00 -29.47
CA GLU A 136 -1.66 -6.57 -30.76
C GLU A 136 -2.63 -6.25 -31.92
N PRO A 137 -3.97 -6.36 -31.76
CA PRO A 137 -4.90 -5.99 -32.84
C PRO A 137 -4.82 -4.51 -33.25
N LEU A 138 -4.63 -3.59 -32.27
CA LEU A 138 -4.44 -2.16 -32.54
C LEU A 138 -3.11 -1.91 -33.27
N GLU A 139 -2.03 -2.53 -32.82
CA GLU A 139 -0.70 -2.44 -33.43
C GLU A 139 -0.72 -2.91 -34.89
N ASP A 140 -1.40 -4.03 -35.16
CA ASP A 140 -1.55 -4.57 -36.50
C ASP A 140 -2.41 -3.67 -37.39
N ALA A 141 -3.51 -3.12 -36.89
CA ALA A 141 -4.40 -2.22 -37.63
C ALA A 141 -3.70 -0.94 -38.08
N VAL A 142 -2.78 -0.41 -37.27
CA VAL A 142 -2.06 0.84 -37.57
C VAL A 142 -0.74 0.63 -38.31
N ALA A 143 -0.25 -0.60 -38.49
CA ALA A 143 1.05 -0.91 -39.10
C ALA A 143 1.24 -0.23 -40.45
N GLY A 144 0.22 -0.29 -41.32
CA GLY A 144 0.26 0.36 -42.63
C GLY A 144 0.35 1.92 -42.56
N THR A 145 -0.15 2.52 -41.52
CA THR A 145 -0.05 3.99 -41.27
C THR A 145 1.34 4.36 -40.78
N ARG A 146 1.92 3.56 -39.88
CA ARG A 146 3.31 3.71 -39.43
C ARG A 146 4.31 3.49 -40.58
N ASP A 147 4.09 2.49 -41.42
CA ASP A 147 4.92 2.23 -42.60
C ASP A 147 4.89 3.39 -43.64
N ALA A 148 3.81 4.19 -43.63
CA ALA A 148 3.68 5.39 -44.43
C ALA A 148 4.42 6.61 -43.82
N GLY A 149 5.09 6.46 -42.67
CA GLY A 149 5.90 7.48 -42.05
C GLY A 149 5.17 8.36 -41.03
N PHE A 150 3.98 7.94 -40.57
CA PHE A 150 3.25 8.68 -39.50
C PHE A 150 3.58 8.10 -38.13
N GLN A 151 3.71 8.98 -37.14
CA GLN A 151 3.71 8.59 -35.74
C GLN A 151 2.28 8.20 -35.36
N VAL A 152 2.09 7.01 -34.75
CA VAL A 152 0.78 6.57 -34.26
C VAL A 152 0.90 6.14 -32.82
N GLU A 153 0.12 6.83 -31.97
CA GLU A 153 0.10 6.59 -30.53
C GLU A 153 -1.32 6.24 -30.07
N PHE A 154 -1.38 5.52 -28.95
CA PHE A 154 -2.64 5.03 -28.41
C PHE A 154 -2.95 5.66 -27.06
N GLY A 155 -4.18 6.15 -26.88
CA GLY A 155 -4.76 6.63 -25.64
C GLY A 155 -6.07 5.92 -25.32
N GLY A 156 -6.74 6.36 -24.25
CA GLY A 156 -8.02 5.81 -23.82
C GLY A 156 -7.89 4.64 -22.85
N GLU A 157 -9.02 3.99 -22.54
CA GLU A 157 -9.12 3.00 -21.46
C GLU A 157 -8.35 1.70 -21.76
N LEU A 158 -8.55 1.12 -22.94
CA LEU A 158 -7.89 -0.13 -23.30
C LEU A 158 -6.37 0.00 -23.37
N PRO A 159 -5.77 0.98 -24.08
CA PRO A 159 -4.33 1.20 -24.02
C PRO A 159 -3.83 1.57 -22.63
N GLY A 160 -4.63 2.27 -21.82
CA GLY A 160 -4.29 2.64 -20.45
C GLY A 160 -4.08 1.42 -19.54
N THR A 161 -4.87 0.37 -19.72
CA THR A 161 -4.72 -0.89 -18.98
C THR A 161 -3.66 -1.81 -19.58
N ALA A 162 -3.59 -1.90 -20.90
CA ALA A 162 -2.71 -2.83 -21.60
C ALA A 162 -1.26 -2.32 -21.73
N ALA A 163 -1.05 -1.00 -21.85
CA ALA A 163 0.28 -0.42 -21.97
C ALA A 163 0.96 -0.14 -20.62
N ALA A 164 0.27 -0.34 -19.51
CA ALA A 164 0.87 -0.18 -18.19
C ALA A 164 1.94 -1.28 -17.99
N PRO A 165 3.24 -0.94 -17.96
CA PRO A 165 4.26 -1.96 -17.75
C PRO A 165 4.13 -2.53 -16.35
N MET A 166 3.64 -3.75 -16.24
CA MET A 166 3.48 -4.48 -14.97
C MET A 166 4.81 -4.96 -14.38
N GLU A 167 5.90 -4.89 -15.13
CA GLU A 167 7.20 -5.42 -14.74
C GLU A 167 8.19 -4.30 -14.39
N GLY A 168 8.11 -3.84 -13.14
CA GLY A 168 9.18 -3.05 -12.52
C GLY A 168 10.19 -3.94 -11.80
N TYR A 169 11.42 -3.47 -11.65
CA TYR A 169 12.47 -4.13 -10.88
C TYR A 169 12.45 -3.74 -9.39
N GLY A 170 11.48 -2.94 -8.94
CA GLY A 170 11.43 -2.36 -7.59
C GLY A 170 11.33 -3.42 -6.49
N GLU A 171 10.52 -4.46 -6.69
CA GLU A 171 10.44 -5.57 -5.75
C GLU A 171 11.79 -6.29 -5.61
N LEU A 172 12.46 -6.58 -6.73
CA LEU A 172 13.77 -7.21 -6.73
C LEU A 172 14.83 -6.32 -6.06
N ILE A 173 14.85 -5.03 -6.38
CA ILE A 173 15.75 -4.04 -5.75
C ILE A 173 15.51 -4.01 -4.24
N GLY A 174 14.25 -3.97 -3.80
CA GLY A 174 13.87 -4.00 -2.40
C GLY A 174 14.35 -5.26 -1.68
N VAL A 175 14.16 -6.43 -2.28
CA VAL A 175 14.60 -7.73 -1.73
C VAL A 175 16.13 -7.80 -1.63
N VAL A 176 16.86 -7.38 -2.66
CA VAL A 176 18.33 -7.36 -2.66
C VAL A 176 18.85 -6.39 -1.60
N ALA A 177 18.29 -5.20 -1.49
CA ALA A 177 18.66 -4.22 -0.47
C ALA A 177 18.38 -4.74 0.95
N ALA A 178 17.22 -5.36 1.17
CA ALA A 178 16.87 -6.00 2.44
C ALA A 178 17.86 -7.12 2.80
N LEU A 179 18.24 -7.98 1.83
CA LEU A 179 19.20 -9.04 2.03
C LEU A 179 20.59 -8.50 2.43
N LEU A 180 21.04 -7.41 1.80
CA LEU A 180 22.30 -6.74 2.14
C LEU A 180 22.28 -6.18 3.56
N ILE A 181 21.20 -5.51 3.95
CA ILE A 181 21.04 -4.97 5.30
C ILE A 181 20.99 -6.10 6.33
N LEU A 182 20.25 -7.18 6.06
CA LEU A 182 20.20 -8.37 6.92
C LEU A 182 21.58 -9.02 7.05
N LEU A 183 22.35 -9.08 5.98
CA LEU A 183 23.72 -9.63 6.00
C LEU A 183 24.63 -8.81 6.91
N LEU A 184 24.50 -7.48 6.87
CA LEU A 184 25.23 -6.58 7.77
C LEU A 184 24.77 -6.72 9.23
N ALA A 185 23.45 -6.84 9.45
CA ALA A 185 22.88 -6.95 10.80
C ALA A 185 23.25 -8.28 11.50
N PHE A 186 23.13 -9.41 10.78
CA PHE A 186 23.38 -10.74 11.33
C PHE A 186 24.82 -11.23 11.16
N GLY A 187 25.55 -10.76 10.14
CA GLY A 187 26.88 -11.28 9.82
C GLY A 187 26.89 -12.76 9.41
N SER A 188 25.75 -13.29 8.96
CA SER A 188 25.53 -14.68 8.52
C SER A 188 24.63 -14.70 7.30
N VAL A 189 25.05 -15.35 6.22
CA VAL A 189 24.24 -15.49 4.99
C VAL A 189 22.96 -16.27 5.26
N ILE A 190 23.03 -17.33 6.07
CA ILE A 190 21.85 -18.14 6.44
C ILE A 190 20.90 -17.32 7.30
N GLY A 191 21.45 -16.53 8.26
CA GLY A 191 20.64 -15.64 9.09
C GLY A 191 19.99 -14.52 8.31
N ALA A 192 20.60 -14.06 7.22
CA ALA A 192 20.04 -13.05 6.33
C ALA A 192 18.99 -13.62 5.35
N GLY A 193 19.28 -14.77 4.76
CA GLY A 193 18.40 -15.39 3.77
C GLY A 193 17.11 -15.99 4.36
N LEU A 194 17.14 -16.40 5.63
CA LEU A 194 15.98 -17.06 6.27
C LEU A 194 14.76 -16.15 6.34
N PRO A 195 14.81 -14.89 6.83
CA PRO A 195 13.65 -14.00 6.86
C PRO A 195 13.07 -13.74 5.46
N VAL A 196 13.94 -13.48 4.49
CA VAL A 196 13.52 -13.22 3.10
C VAL A 196 12.85 -14.46 2.49
N GLY A 197 13.46 -15.64 2.63
CA GLY A 197 12.90 -16.88 2.09
C GLY A 197 11.53 -17.24 2.71
N VAL A 198 11.36 -17.03 4.02
CA VAL A 198 10.08 -17.26 4.69
C VAL A 198 9.00 -16.27 4.22
N ALA A 199 9.34 -14.99 4.07
CA ALA A 199 8.43 -13.98 3.56
C ALA A 199 7.97 -14.31 2.13
N LEU A 200 8.89 -14.68 1.23
CA LEU A 200 8.57 -15.07 -0.13
C LEU A 200 7.65 -16.30 -0.19
N ILE A 201 7.90 -17.33 0.63
CA ILE A 201 7.00 -18.49 0.70
C ILE A 201 5.59 -18.06 1.13
N GLY A 202 5.48 -17.20 2.15
CA GLY A 202 4.19 -16.68 2.60
C GLY A 202 3.47 -15.88 1.52
N LEU A 203 4.20 -15.04 0.77
CA LEU A 203 3.66 -14.25 -0.34
C LEU A 203 3.15 -15.13 -1.49
N VAL A 204 3.91 -16.14 -1.90
CA VAL A 204 3.50 -17.07 -2.97
C VAL A 204 2.20 -17.79 -2.60
N VAL A 205 2.00 -18.18 -1.36
CA VAL A 205 0.72 -18.75 -0.91
C VAL A 205 -0.36 -17.67 -0.82
N GLY A 206 0.01 -16.46 -0.41
CA GLY A 206 -0.89 -15.30 -0.35
C GLY A 206 -1.41 -14.90 -1.74
N SER A 207 -0.57 -14.95 -2.78
CA SER A 207 -0.98 -14.64 -4.16
C SER A 207 -2.04 -15.62 -4.68
N ALA A 208 -1.91 -16.91 -4.40
CA ALA A 208 -2.94 -17.88 -4.73
C ALA A 208 -4.25 -17.62 -3.96
N GLY A 209 -4.15 -17.16 -2.69
CA GLY A 209 -5.31 -16.70 -1.92
C GLY A 209 -6.00 -15.48 -2.55
N LEU A 210 -5.23 -14.59 -3.13
CA LEU A 210 -5.73 -13.43 -3.86
C LEU A 210 -6.47 -13.83 -5.16
N THR A 211 -5.94 -14.78 -5.90
CA THR A 211 -6.60 -15.36 -7.09
C THR A 211 -7.96 -15.97 -6.71
N ILE A 212 -8.06 -16.66 -5.56
CA ILE A 212 -9.35 -17.16 -5.06
C ILE A 212 -10.29 -16.01 -4.72
N LEU A 213 -9.77 -14.94 -4.11
CA LEU A 213 -10.57 -13.75 -3.79
C LEU A 213 -11.14 -13.11 -5.07
N ALA A 214 -10.33 -12.99 -6.13
CA ALA A 214 -10.75 -12.45 -7.43
C ALA A 214 -11.85 -13.28 -8.09
N GLY A 215 -11.97 -14.56 -7.77
CA GLY A 215 -13.11 -15.40 -8.20
C GLY A 215 -14.42 -15.13 -7.45
N THR A 216 -14.41 -14.31 -6.38
CA THR A 216 -15.58 -14.07 -5.54
C THR A 216 -16.02 -12.60 -5.49
N MET A 217 -15.13 -11.68 -5.83
CA MET A 217 -15.39 -10.23 -5.85
C MET A 217 -14.43 -9.53 -6.82
N ASP A 218 -14.78 -8.31 -7.23
CA ASP A 218 -13.88 -7.48 -8.02
C ASP A 218 -12.63 -7.13 -7.19
N VAL A 219 -11.48 -7.49 -7.69
CA VAL A 219 -10.17 -7.21 -7.10
C VAL A 219 -9.40 -6.34 -8.06
N SER A 220 -8.99 -5.15 -7.61
CA SER A 220 -8.22 -4.22 -8.44
C SER A 220 -6.92 -4.86 -8.95
N THR A 221 -6.55 -4.54 -10.19
CA THR A 221 -5.30 -4.97 -10.83
C THR A 221 -4.06 -4.53 -10.05
N ALA A 222 -4.13 -3.42 -9.32
CA ALA A 222 -3.07 -2.94 -8.44
C ALA A 222 -3.03 -3.65 -7.05
N ALA A 223 -4.06 -4.42 -6.67
CA ALA A 223 -4.13 -5.06 -5.36
C ALA A 223 -3.02 -6.11 -5.12
N PRO A 224 -2.62 -6.94 -6.08
CA PRO A 224 -1.48 -7.85 -5.92
C PRO A 224 -0.18 -7.12 -5.58
N MET A 225 0.10 -5.99 -6.23
CA MET A 225 1.30 -5.21 -6.00
C MET A 225 1.31 -4.57 -4.61
N VAL A 226 0.19 -3.97 -4.17
CA VAL A 226 0.07 -3.42 -2.80
C VAL A 226 0.21 -4.52 -1.75
N ALA A 227 -0.41 -5.69 -1.99
CA ALA A 227 -0.31 -6.84 -1.10
C ALA A 227 1.12 -7.40 -1.03
N SER A 228 1.85 -7.48 -2.16
CA SER A 228 3.25 -7.93 -2.19
C SER A 228 4.17 -6.93 -1.47
N MET A 229 4.00 -5.64 -1.73
CA MET A 229 4.77 -4.57 -1.10
C MET A 229 4.67 -4.62 0.43
N VAL A 230 3.44 -4.67 0.96
CA VAL A 230 3.21 -4.74 2.42
C VAL A 230 3.60 -6.11 2.97
N GLY A 231 3.20 -7.19 2.30
CA GLY A 231 3.50 -8.56 2.73
C GLY A 231 4.99 -8.86 2.77
N LEU A 232 5.77 -8.35 1.83
CA LEU A 232 7.23 -8.49 1.82
C LEU A 232 7.86 -7.75 3.01
N GLY A 233 7.51 -6.47 3.18
CA GLY A 233 8.02 -5.66 4.29
C GLY A 233 7.71 -6.27 5.65
N VAL A 234 6.44 -6.59 5.89
CA VAL A 234 5.94 -7.18 7.14
C VAL A 234 6.47 -8.60 7.35
N GLY A 235 6.52 -9.42 6.29
CA GLY A 235 6.98 -10.80 6.37
C GLY A 235 8.45 -10.94 6.74
N ILE A 236 9.31 -10.11 6.12
CA ILE A 236 10.75 -10.06 6.48
C ILE A 236 10.91 -9.62 7.93
N ASP A 237 10.15 -8.64 8.36
CA ASP A 237 10.21 -8.10 9.71
C ASP A 237 9.77 -9.09 10.78
N TYR A 238 8.63 -9.77 10.60
CA TYR A 238 8.16 -10.79 11.52
C TYR A 238 9.15 -11.95 11.63
N ALA A 239 9.69 -12.40 10.52
CA ALA A 239 10.71 -13.43 10.52
C ALA A 239 12.01 -12.95 11.18
N LEU A 240 12.42 -11.70 10.95
CA LEU A 240 13.57 -11.07 11.60
C LEU A 240 13.43 -11.06 13.13
N LEU A 241 12.28 -10.66 13.63
CA LEU A 241 12.00 -10.60 15.07
C LEU A 241 12.15 -11.98 15.71
N LEU A 242 11.59 -13.02 15.07
CA LEU A 242 11.67 -14.40 15.54
C LEU A 242 13.11 -14.95 15.48
N VAL A 243 13.82 -14.73 14.38
CA VAL A 243 15.23 -15.16 14.21
C VAL A 243 16.13 -14.48 15.24
N THR A 244 15.93 -13.18 15.49
CA THR A 244 16.72 -12.44 16.48
C THR A 244 16.55 -13.02 17.86
N ARG A 245 15.32 -13.33 18.30
CA ARG A 245 15.04 -13.96 19.58
C ARG A 245 15.55 -15.39 19.65
N HIS A 246 15.41 -16.16 18.59
CA HIS A 246 15.96 -17.50 18.51
C HIS A 246 17.49 -17.50 18.69
N VAL A 247 18.20 -16.60 18.02
CA VAL A 247 19.66 -16.42 18.18
C VAL A 247 20.03 -16.00 19.59
N GLU A 248 19.23 -15.16 20.25
CA GLU A 248 19.42 -14.77 21.64
C GLU A 248 19.35 -15.97 22.59
N PHE A 249 18.31 -16.82 22.46
CA PHE A 249 18.17 -18.03 23.26
C PHE A 249 19.28 -19.07 22.99
N LEU A 250 19.70 -19.22 21.75
CA LEU A 250 20.88 -20.05 21.41
C LEU A 250 22.16 -19.56 22.09
N ARG A 251 22.36 -18.22 22.22
CA ARG A 251 23.50 -17.64 22.95
C ARG A 251 23.46 -17.94 24.45
N ARG A 252 22.25 -18.07 25.02
CA ARG A 252 22.06 -18.46 26.42
C ARG A 252 22.28 -19.98 26.67
N GLY A 253 22.64 -20.75 25.62
CA GLY A 253 22.97 -22.17 25.73
C GLY A 253 21.80 -23.14 25.57
N LEU A 254 20.61 -22.64 25.24
CA LEU A 254 19.44 -23.50 25.00
C LEU A 254 19.63 -24.34 23.72
N ASP A 255 19.07 -25.54 23.70
CA ASP A 255 19.03 -26.37 22.49
C ASP A 255 18.13 -25.77 21.41
N VAL A 256 18.31 -26.19 20.16
CA VAL A 256 17.64 -25.55 19.01
C VAL A 256 16.12 -25.62 19.08
N PRO A 257 15.46 -26.77 19.39
CA PRO A 257 14.02 -26.85 19.54
C PRO A 257 13.46 -26.00 20.69
N GLU A 258 14.13 -25.96 21.83
CA GLU A 258 13.68 -25.16 22.97
C GLU A 258 13.86 -23.66 22.69
N ALA A 259 15.00 -23.27 22.10
CA ALA A 259 15.22 -21.90 21.66
C ALA A 259 14.15 -21.44 20.63
N ALA A 260 13.73 -22.33 19.73
CA ALA A 260 12.65 -22.05 18.78
C ALA A 260 11.29 -21.92 19.47
N GLY A 261 10.97 -22.82 20.40
CA GLY A 261 9.75 -22.75 21.21
C GLY A 261 9.64 -21.45 22.00
N ARG A 262 10.72 -21.04 22.68
CA ARG A 262 10.75 -19.78 23.45
C ARG A 262 10.73 -18.54 22.56
N ALA A 263 11.39 -18.58 21.40
CA ALA A 263 11.34 -17.48 20.44
C ALA A 263 9.91 -17.23 19.93
N VAL A 264 9.18 -18.31 19.58
CA VAL A 264 7.78 -18.19 19.14
C VAL A 264 6.85 -17.83 20.30
N ALA A 265 7.12 -18.29 21.52
CA ALA A 265 6.33 -17.92 22.71
C ALA A 265 6.46 -16.43 23.06
N THR A 266 7.64 -15.84 22.86
CA THR A 266 7.93 -14.42 23.18
C THR A 266 7.68 -13.49 21.98
N ALA A 267 8.52 -13.56 20.97
CA ALA A 267 8.40 -12.72 19.77
C ALA A 267 7.18 -13.05 18.91
N GLY A 268 6.79 -14.35 18.84
CA GLY A 268 5.60 -14.75 18.08
C GLY A 268 4.30 -14.16 18.63
N ARG A 269 4.21 -13.89 19.94
CA ARG A 269 3.09 -13.15 20.50
C ARG A 269 3.01 -11.71 19.97
N SER A 270 4.15 -11.03 19.84
CA SER A 270 4.20 -9.71 19.22
C SER A 270 3.80 -9.77 17.75
N VAL A 271 4.24 -10.80 17.01
CA VAL A 271 3.84 -11.00 15.61
C VAL A 271 2.33 -11.19 15.46
N VAL A 272 1.70 -12.04 16.32
CA VAL A 272 0.23 -12.23 16.28
C VAL A 272 -0.52 -10.94 16.61
N PHE A 273 -0.05 -10.20 17.62
CA PHE A 273 -0.65 -8.93 17.98
C PHE A 273 -0.50 -7.90 16.86
N ALA A 274 0.68 -7.78 16.29
CA ALA A 274 1.03 -6.96 15.17
C ALA A 274 0.14 -7.24 13.95
N SER A 275 0.05 -8.50 13.56
CA SER A 275 -0.83 -8.91 12.45
C SER A 275 -2.29 -8.54 12.72
N ALA A 276 -2.77 -8.71 13.94
CA ALA A 276 -4.14 -8.37 14.31
C ALA A 276 -4.41 -6.85 14.21
N THR A 277 -3.47 -6.01 14.64
CA THR A 277 -3.60 -4.55 14.54
C THR A 277 -3.58 -4.09 13.09
N VAL A 278 -2.71 -4.65 12.25
CA VAL A 278 -2.68 -4.37 10.81
C VAL A 278 -4.00 -4.79 10.15
N LEU A 279 -4.52 -5.98 10.45
CA LEU A 279 -5.80 -6.46 9.91
C LEU A 279 -6.96 -5.54 10.29
N VAL A 280 -7.04 -5.09 11.54
CA VAL A 280 -8.06 -4.14 11.99
C VAL A 280 -7.94 -2.80 11.26
N SER A 281 -6.72 -2.29 11.08
CA SER A 281 -6.46 -1.05 10.35
C SER A 281 -6.87 -1.16 8.88
N LEU A 282 -6.56 -2.28 8.21
CA LEU A 282 -6.94 -2.55 6.82
C LEU A 282 -8.46 -2.66 6.63
N MET A 283 -9.21 -3.12 7.64
CA MET A 283 -10.68 -3.11 7.58
C MET A 283 -11.25 -1.69 7.48
N GLY A 284 -10.51 -0.68 7.92
CA GLY A 284 -10.86 0.73 7.76
C GLY A 284 -10.96 1.17 6.29
N LEU A 285 -10.25 0.50 5.37
CA LEU A 285 -10.31 0.80 3.93
C LEU A 285 -11.70 0.62 3.33
N ARG A 286 -12.54 -0.25 3.89
CA ARG A 286 -13.94 -0.40 3.47
C ARG A 286 -14.78 0.87 3.65
N LEU A 287 -14.38 1.74 4.60
CA LEU A 287 -15.07 2.99 4.86
C LEU A 287 -14.80 4.05 3.79
N ALA A 288 -13.81 3.84 2.92
CA ALA A 288 -13.57 4.70 1.76
C ALA A 288 -14.72 4.67 0.74
N GLY A 289 -15.55 3.62 0.74
CA GLY A 289 -16.78 3.55 -0.06
C GLY A 289 -16.59 3.06 -1.50
N LEU A 290 -15.36 2.72 -1.91
CA LEU A 290 -15.04 2.14 -3.22
C LEU A 290 -14.73 0.64 -3.10
N SER A 291 -15.14 -0.16 -4.10
CA SER A 291 -14.82 -1.59 -4.20
C SER A 291 -13.32 -1.82 -4.25
N THR A 292 -12.60 -0.98 -4.98
CA THR A 292 -11.13 -0.97 -5.11
C THR A 292 -10.42 -0.92 -3.74
N TYR A 293 -10.84 -0.04 -2.82
CA TYR A 293 -10.25 0.01 -1.47
C TYR A 293 -10.57 -1.22 -0.62
N SER A 294 -11.77 -1.79 -0.79
CA SER A 294 -12.12 -3.05 -0.12
C SER A 294 -11.22 -4.18 -0.61
N SER A 295 -10.93 -4.24 -1.91
CA SER A 295 -10.03 -5.22 -2.50
C SER A 295 -8.59 -5.06 -2.00
N PHE A 296 -8.03 -3.84 -1.92
CA PHE A 296 -6.73 -3.57 -1.30
C PHE A 296 -6.67 -4.07 0.15
N GLY A 297 -7.72 -3.80 0.92
CA GLY A 297 -7.81 -4.23 2.32
C GLY A 297 -7.77 -5.74 2.47
N PHE A 298 -8.58 -6.46 1.70
CA PHE A 298 -8.63 -7.93 1.76
C PHE A 298 -7.37 -8.59 1.19
N ALA A 299 -6.86 -8.10 0.05
CA ALA A 299 -5.64 -8.60 -0.58
C ALA A 299 -4.44 -8.50 0.38
N THR A 300 -4.25 -7.30 0.97
CA THR A 300 -3.18 -7.07 1.94
C THR A 300 -3.39 -7.89 3.21
N ALA A 301 -4.64 -8.05 3.67
CA ALA A 301 -4.95 -8.90 4.82
C ALA A 301 -4.57 -10.37 4.59
N ILE A 302 -4.86 -10.93 3.41
CA ILE A 302 -4.45 -12.29 3.04
C ILE A 302 -2.91 -12.40 3.07
N ALA A 303 -2.19 -11.46 2.47
CA ALA A 303 -0.73 -11.43 2.47
C ALA A 303 -0.18 -11.38 3.90
N VAL A 304 -0.69 -10.49 4.76
CA VAL A 304 -0.26 -10.38 6.17
C VAL A 304 -0.51 -11.66 6.95
N VAL A 305 -1.67 -12.30 6.78
CA VAL A 305 -1.99 -13.57 7.47
C VAL A 305 -1.07 -14.70 7.01
N THR A 306 -0.83 -14.83 5.72
CA THR A 306 0.00 -15.90 5.17
C THR A 306 1.47 -15.72 5.55
N VAL A 307 2.04 -14.50 5.49
CA VAL A 307 3.42 -14.25 5.91
C VAL A 307 3.60 -14.39 7.42
N ALA A 308 2.61 -14.02 8.25
CA ALA A 308 2.64 -14.22 9.68
C ALA A 308 2.60 -15.72 10.04
N ALA A 309 1.74 -16.50 9.39
CA ALA A 309 1.68 -17.95 9.55
C ALA A 309 3.00 -18.62 9.13
N ALA A 310 3.59 -18.17 8.01
CA ALA A 310 4.89 -18.62 7.54
C ALA A 310 5.99 -18.30 8.57
N ALA A 311 6.04 -17.08 9.09
CA ALA A 311 7.01 -16.67 10.08
C ALA A 311 6.91 -17.54 11.36
N LEU A 312 5.72 -17.72 11.91
CA LEU A 312 5.51 -18.48 13.14
C LEU A 312 5.83 -19.99 13.03
N THR A 313 5.74 -20.55 11.83
CA THR A 313 5.89 -22.00 11.62
C THR A 313 7.16 -22.38 10.87
N LEU A 314 7.52 -21.67 9.80
CA LEU A 314 8.70 -22.01 8.98
C LEU A 314 10.01 -21.46 9.57
N VAL A 315 10.01 -20.33 10.31
CA VAL A 315 11.22 -19.88 11.00
C VAL A 315 11.77 -20.94 11.96
N PRO A 316 10.97 -21.59 12.85
CA PRO A 316 11.42 -22.71 13.66
C PRO A 316 11.97 -23.91 12.86
N VAL A 317 11.34 -24.24 11.73
CA VAL A 317 11.77 -25.32 10.83
C VAL A 317 13.16 -25.04 10.25
N PHE A 318 13.31 -23.88 9.62
CA PHE A 318 14.58 -23.50 9.01
C PHE A 318 15.67 -23.24 10.05
N ALA A 319 15.31 -22.72 11.24
CA ALA A 319 16.24 -22.60 12.36
C ALA A 319 16.74 -23.97 12.83
N ARG A 320 15.92 -25.01 12.81
CA ARG A 320 16.33 -26.40 13.12
C ARG A 320 17.38 -26.93 12.12
N PHE A 321 17.19 -26.67 10.81
CA PHE A 321 18.15 -27.07 9.78
C PHE A 321 19.45 -26.26 9.84
N ALA A 322 19.34 -24.97 10.12
CA ALA A 322 20.48 -24.08 10.22
C ALA A 322 21.31 -24.31 11.49
N GLY A 323 20.66 -24.69 12.60
CA GLY A 323 21.29 -24.93 13.90
C GLY A 323 22.15 -23.76 14.36
N HIS A 324 23.31 -24.04 14.90
CA HIS A 324 24.27 -23.03 15.38
C HIS A 324 24.91 -22.17 14.26
N ARG A 325 24.64 -22.47 12.97
CA ARG A 325 25.12 -21.63 11.84
C ARG A 325 24.41 -20.26 11.78
N LEU A 326 23.26 -20.11 12.46
CA LEU A 326 22.58 -18.84 12.63
C LEU A 326 23.36 -17.85 13.51
N LEU A 327 24.19 -18.34 14.41
CA LEU A 327 25.04 -17.51 15.26
C LEU A 327 26.04 -16.70 14.40
N PRO A 328 26.22 -15.40 14.69
CA PRO A 328 27.22 -14.56 14.02
C PRO A 328 28.62 -15.21 14.08
N ARG A 329 29.38 -15.10 13.00
CA ARG A 329 30.74 -15.66 12.92
C ARG A 329 31.64 -15.21 14.06
N ARG A 330 31.43 -13.98 14.59
CA ARG A 330 32.23 -13.43 15.72
C ARG A 330 31.91 -14.16 17.03
N VAL A 331 30.65 -14.45 17.30
CA VAL A 331 30.20 -15.17 18.50
C VAL A 331 30.71 -16.63 18.46
N ARG A 332 30.59 -17.29 17.30
CA ARG A 332 31.14 -18.67 17.12
C ARG A 332 32.63 -18.77 17.34
N LYS A 333 33.36 -17.64 17.19
CA LYS A 333 34.84 -17.54 17.41
C LYS A 333 35.16 -17.04 18.82
N GLY A 334 34.20 -16.98 19.75
CA GLY A 334 34.43 -16.54 21.14
C GLY A 334 34.81 -15.06 21.30
N ARG A 335 34.52 -14.22 20.28
CA ARG A 335 34.79 -12.77 20.31
C ARG A 335 33.53 -12.00 20.64
N GLU A 336 33.17 -11.88 21.90
CA GLU A 336 32.11 -11.02 22.34
C GLU A 336 32.61 -9.57 22.55
N SER A 337 31.81 -8.60 22.14
CA SER A 337 32.10 -7.18 22.36
C SER A 337 31.60 -6.76 23.74
N THR A 338 32.47 -6.37 24.62
CA THR A 338 32.16 -5.81 25.96
C THR A 338 31.73 -4.35 25.93
N LYS A 339 31.70 -3.72 24.75
CA LYS A 339 31.33 -2.29 24.63
C LYS A 339 29.83 -2.11 24.72
N ALA A 340 29.39 -1.16 25.56
CA ALA A 340 28.00 -0.74 25.64
C ALA A 340 27.46 -0.35 24.24
N PRO A 341 26.26 -0.80 23.85
CA PRO A 341 25.70 -0.50 22.54
C PRO A 341 25.53 1.02 22.36
N LEU A 342 25.65 1.49 21.11
CA LEU A 342 25.46 2.91 20.78
C LEU A 342 24.08 3.41 21.19
N THR A 343 23.07 2.55 21.12
CA THR A 343 21.69 2.81 21.54
C THR A 343 21.59 3.17 23.02
N ALA A 344 22.40 2.56 23.90
CA ALA A 344 22.43 2.89 25.33
C ALA A 344 22.95 4.31 25.59
N ARG A 345 24.01 4.72 24.88
CA ARG A 345 24.56 6.08 24.99
C ARG A 345 23.58 7.12 24.45
N TRP A 346 22.88 6.78 23.38
CA TRP A 346 21.84 7.62 22.80
C TRP A 346 20.67 7.78 23.76
N ALA A 347 20.17 6.67 24.30
CA ALA A 347 19.09 6.68 25.29
C ALA A 347 19.41 7.57 26.50
N GLN A 348 20.65 7.49 27.01
CA GLN A 348 21.10 8.35 28.11
C GLN A 348 21.12 9.84 27.76
N ARG A 349 21.49 10.20 26.51
CA ARG A 349 21.48 11.60 26.07
C ARG A 349 20.07 12.16 25.98
N VAL A 350 19.16 11.38 25.36
CA VAL A 350 17.76 11.80 25.18
C VAL A 350 17.05 11.87 26.53
N ALA A 351 17.16 10.83 27.35
CA ALA A 351 16.55 10.79 28.67
C ALA A 351 17.16 11.83 29.64
N GLY A 352 18.45 12.16 29.51
CA GLY A 352 19.11 13.17 30.37
C GLY A 352 18.65 14.61 30.16
N ARG A 353 18.10 14.95 28.99
CA ARG A 353 17.52 16.26 28.66
C ARG A 353 16.25 16.11 27.83
N PRO A 354 15.17 15.56 28.39
CA PRO A 354 14.05 15.11 27.59
C PRO A 354 13.27 16.27 26.96
N LEU A 355 13.11 17.42 27.62
CA LEU A 355 12.31 18.52 27.10
C LEU A 355 12.84 19.13 25.80
N PRO A 356 14.13 19.52 25.67
CA PRO A 356 14.64 20.07 24.42
C PRO A 356 14.61 19.03 23.27
N TRP A 357 14.83 17.74 23.56
CA TRP A 357 14.71 16.69 22.56
C TRP A 357 13.27 16.49 22.10
N ALA A 358 12.29 16.51 23.02
CA ALA A 358 10.87 16.39 22.66
C ALA A 358 10.40 17.58 21.82
N ILE A 359 10.76 18.83 22.23
CA ILE A 359 10.38 20.03 21.47
C ILE A 359 11.05 20.05 20.10
N GLY A 360 12.36 19.76 20.02
CA GLY A 360 13.10 19.77 18.76
C GLY A 360 12.58 18.73 17.78
N ALA A 361 12.30 17.51 18.24
CA ALA A 361 11.73 16.45 17.40
C ALA A 361 10.30 16.77 16.96
N ALA A 362 9.45 17.28 17.85
CA ALA A 362 8.09 17.67 17.51
C ALA A 362 8.07 18.82 16.48
N LEU A 363 8.90 19.86 16.67
CA LEU A 363 9.04 20.96 15.73
C LEU A 363 9.53 20.49 14.35
N LEU A 364 10.55 19.63 14.32
CA LEU A 364 11.03 19.04 13.05
C LEU A 364 9.90 18.32 12.31
N MET A 365 9.16 17.47 13.02
CA MET A 365 8.05 16.71 12.41
C MET A 365 6.93 17.64 11.92
N ILE A 366 6.59 18.68 12.70
CA ILE A 366 5.58 19.66 12.30
C ILE A 366 6.03 20.41 11.05
N VAL A 367 7.29 20.87 10.99
CA VAL A 367 7.81 21.58 9.81
C VAL A 367 7.76 20.71 8.56
N ILE A 368 8.14 19.42 8.68
CA ILE A 368 8.05 18.47 7.55
C ILE A 368 6.58 18.21 7.16
N ALA A 369 5.65 18.24 8.10
CA ALA A 369 4.23 18.03 7.86
C ALA A 369 3.51 19.25 7.27
N LEU A 370 4.05 20.47 7.39
CA LEU A 370 3.39 21.70 6.91
C LEU A 370 2.94 21.63 5.43
N PRO A 371 3.74 21.13 4.48
CA PRO A 371 3.31 21.04 3.08
C PRO A 371 2.02 20.21 2.90
N ALA A 372 1.75 19.24 3.76
CA ALA A 372 0.53 18.43 3.69
C ALA A 372 -0.77 19.24 3.82
N LEU A 373 -0.73 20.44 4.44
CA LEU A 373 -1.89 21.32 4.51
C LEU A 373 -2.32 21.88 3.15
N GLY A 374 -1.42 21.91 2.18
CA GLY A 374 -1.69 22.30 0.79
C GLY A 374 -1.77 21.10 -0.17
N MET A 375 -1.98 19.90 0.34
CA MET A 375 -2.05 18.69 -0.48
C MET A 375 -3.29 18.72 -1.37
N ARG A 376 -3.06 18.60 -2.67
CA ARG A 376 -4.07 18.41 -3.69
C ARG A 376 -4.03 16.96 -4.14
N THR A 377 -5.19 16.36 -4.29
CA THR A 377 -5.30 14.98 -4.75
C THR A 377 -6.09 14.90 -6.05
N TRP A 378 -5.62 14.04 -6.95
CA TRP A 378 -6.28 13.74 -8.21
C TRP A 378 -6.04 12.27 -8.59
N PRO A 379 -7.02 11.52 -9.11
CA PRO A 379 -6.75 10.23 -9.74
C PRO A 379 -5.75 10.40 -10.88
N GLN A 380 -4.77 9.52 -10.97
CA GLN A 380 -3.73 9.66 -11.99
C GLN A 380 -4.30 9.36 -13.38
N ASP A 381 -3.91 10.16 -14.36
CA ASP A 381 -4.20 10.00 -15.77
C ASP A 381 -2.92 9.76 -16.59
N ALA A 382 -3.03 9.66 -17.91
CA ALA A 382 -1.90 9.40 -18.79
C ALA A 382 -0.81 10.48 -18.71
N SER A 383 -1.13 11.73 -18.28
CA SER A 383 -0.14 12.80 -18.08
C SER A 383 0.94 12.45 -17.06
N SER A 384 0.62 11.60 -16.10
CA SER A 384 1.53 11.19 -15.04
C SER A 384 2.44 10.02 -15.40
N GLN A 385 2.21 9.37 -16.54
CA GLN A 385 2.98 8.21 -16.98
C GLN A 385 4.35 8.62 -17.55
N SER A 386 5.24 7.63 -17.75
CA SER A 386 6.52 7.87 -18.42
C SER A 386 6.33 8.28 -19.87
N THR A 387 7.14 9.22 -20.35
CA THR A 387 7.17 9.66 -21.76
C THR A 387 7.53 8.52 -22.75
N GLU A 388 7.98 7.38 -22.24
CA GLU A 388 8.26 6.18 -23.04
C GLU A 388 6.99 5.40 -23.39
N THR A 389 5.86 5.62 -22.68
CA THR A 389 4.60 4.92 -22.93
C THR A 389 3.82 5.57 -24.09
N THR A 390 3.16 4.74 -24.92
CA THR A 390 2.32 5.23 -26.01
C THR A 390 1.15 6.08 -25.49
N THR A 391 0.59 5.72 -24.34
CA THR A 391 -0.51 6.46 -23.69
C THR A 391 -0.11 7.87 -23.27
N ARG A 392 1.12 8.06 -22.79
CA ARG A 392 1.64 9.39 -22.47
C ARG A 392 1.89 10.20 -23.74
N ARG A 393 2.51 9.61 -24.75
CA ARG A 393 2.76 10.30 -26.02
C ARG A 393 1.46 10.69 -26.74
N ALA A 394 0.44 9.81 -26.70
CA ALA A 394 -0.89 10.16 -27.20
C ALA A 394 -1.49 11.35 -26.43
N PHE A 395 -1.39 11.33 -25.10
CA PHE A 395 -1.88 12.42 -24.26
C PHE A 395 -1.19 13.76 -24.60
N ASP A 396 0.13 13.74 -24.74
CA ASP A 396 0.91 14.93 -25.08
C ASP A 396 0.54 15.47 -26.47
N LEU A 397 0.46 14.59 -27.50
CA LEU A 397 0.02 14.98 -28.85
C LEU A 397 -1.39 15.57 -28.84
N VAL A 398 -2.32 14.99 -28.11
CA VAL A 398 -3.69 15.54 -27.99
C VAL A 398 -3.68 16.89 -27.29
N SER A 399 -2.85 17.06 -26.25
CA SER A 399 -2.72 18.34 -25.56
C SER A 399 -2.14 19.44 -26.45
N ASP A 400 -1.13 19.10 -27.25
CA ASP A 400 -0.42 20.04 -28.09
C ASP A 400 -1.26 20.45 -29.32
N GLU A 401 -1.97 19.49 -29.95
CA GLU A 401 -2.64 19.68 -31.23
C GLU A 401 -4.14 20.06 -31.08
N PHE A 402 -4.81 19.62 -30.04
CA PHE A 402 -6.23 19.89 -29.82
C PHE A 402 -6.50 20.71 -28.55
N GLY A 403 -5.46 20.97 -27.76
CA GLY A 403 -5.56 21.63 -26.46
C GLY A 403 -5.70 20.65 -25.29
N PRO A 404 -5.26 21.06 -24.10
CA PRO A 404 -5.15 20.17 -22.93
C PRO A 404 -6.49 19.60 -22.46
N GLY A 405 -7.60 20.29 -22.70
CA GLY A 405 -8.95 19.84 -22.31
C GLY A 405 -9.51 18.72 -23.17
N ALA A 406 -8.98 18.54 -24.38
CA ALA A 406 -9.39 17.47 -25.29
C ALA A 406 -9.09 16.05 -24.72
N ASN A 407 -8.16 15.95 -23.75
CA ASN A 407 -7.87 14.72 -23.01
C ASN A 407 -8.91 14.36 -21.96
N GLY A 408 -9.88 15.22 -21.68
CA GLY A 408 -10.89 14.97 -20.67
C GLY A 408 -12.15 15.81 -20.85
N PRO A 409 -12.90 15.59 -21.92
CA PRO A 409 -14.13 16.31 -22.18
C PRO A 409 -15.16 16.01 -21.07
N LEU A 410 -16.03 17.00 -20.84
CA LEU A 410 -17.17 16.91 -19.95
C LEU A 410 -18.41 16.47 -20.76
N THR A 411 -18.97 15.32 -20.48
CA THR A 411 -20.17 14.82 -21.17
C THR A 411 -21.42 15.25 -20.45
N VAL A 412 -22.29 15.97 -21.14
CA VAL A 412 -23.59 16.40 -20.65
C VAL A 412 -24.67 15.45 -21.17
N VAL A 413 -25.46 14.90 -20.27
CA VAL A 413 -26.59 14.01 -20.56
C VAL A 413 -27.90 14.66 -20.12
N LEU A 414 -28.80 14.84 -21.05
CA LEU A 414 -30.10 15.48 -20.84
C LEU A 414 -31.23 14.48 -21.09
N ASP A 415 -32.18 14.45 -20.19
CA ASP A 415 -33.42 13.65 -20.30
C ASP A 415 -34.34 14.27 -21.37
N ARG A 416 -34.67 13.50 -22.39
CA ARG A 416 -35.49 13.96 -23.52
C ARG A 416 -36.94 14.26 -23.15
N GLU A 417 -37.44 13.66 -22.06
CA GLU A 417 -38.77 13.97 -21.54
C GLU A 417 -38.85 15.36 -20.89
N LYS A 418 -37.68 15.87 -20.41
CA LYS A 418 -37.61 17.15 -19.70
C LYS A 418 -36.99 18.27 -20.53
N THR A 419 -36.23 17.93 -21.58
CA THR A 419 -35.45 18.88 -22.36
C THR A 419 -35.68 18.66 -23.84
N THR A 420 -36.13 19.68 -24.54
CA THR A 420 -36.29 19.65 -26.00
C THR A 420 -34.92 19.76 -26.69
N PRO A 421 -34.79 19.36 -28.00
CA PRO A 421 -33.54 19.57 -28.73
C PRO A 421 -33.12 21.03 -28.82
N GLU A 422 -34.10 21.95 -28.90
CA GLU A 422 -33.85 23.40 -28.93
C GLU A 422 -33.31 23.90 -27.60
N GLU A 423 -33.83 23.43 -26.48
CA GLU A 423 -33.31 23.74 -25.13
C GLU A 423 -31.92 23.14 -24.93
N ALA A 424 -31.68 21.91 -25.41
CA ALA A 424 -30.37 21.29 -25.37
C ALA A 424 -29.32 22.08 -26.18
N ALA A 425 -29.72 22.54 -27.37
CA ALA A 425 -28.85 23.41 -28.19
C ALA A 425 -28.57 24.75 -27.48
N GLN A 426 -29.52 25.29 -26.73
CA GLN A 426 -29.30 26.50 -25.93
C GLN A 426 -28.32 26.24 -24.77
N VAL A 427 -28.45 25.11 -24.04
CA VAL A 427 -27.50 24.72 -23.01
C VAL A 427 -26.09 24.55 -23.57
N ALA A 428 -25.96 23.92 -24.76
CA ALA A 428 -24.66 23.80 -25.45
C ALA A 428 -24.08 25.16 -25.80
N ALA A 429 -24.90 26.07 -26.34
CA ALA A 429 -24.45 27.44 -26.69
C ALA A 429 -24.08 28.28 -25.45
N ASP A 430 -24.81 28.11 -24.33
CA ASP A 430 -24.50 28.78 -23.06
C ASP A 430 -23.14 28.30 -22.49
N LEU A 431 -22.81 27.01 -22.65
CA LEU A 431 -21.52 26.47 -22.27
C LEU A 431 -20.39 26.92 -23.23
N GLU A 432 -20.65 26.97 -24.53
CA GLU A 432 -19.69 27.43 -25.53
C GLU A 432 -19.34 28.92 -25.35
N ALA A 433 -20.27 29.70 -24.82
CA ALA A 433 -20.04 31.12 -24.52
C ALA A 433 -19.13 31.40 -23.32
N ARG A 434 -18.70 30.36 -22.59
CA ARG A 434 -17.79 30.48 -21.45
C ARG A 434 -16.35 30.60 -21.89
N ASP A 435 -15.56 31.42 -21.20
CA ASP A 435 -14.12 31.58 -21.48
C ASP A 435 -13.26 30.36 -21.11
N ASP A 436 -13.81 29.46 -20.28
CA ASP A 436 -13.14 28.25 -19.76
C ASP A 436 -13.58 26.95 -20.47
N ILE A 437 -14.41 27.06 -21.53
CA ILE A 437 -14.77 26.01 -22.48
C ILE A 437 -14.25 26.39 -23.87
N VAL A 438 -13.54 25.49 -24.54
CA VAL A 438 -12.94 25.72 -25.86
C VAL A 438 -13.86 25.30 -26.98
N ALA A 439 -14.55 24.19 -26.82
CA ALA A 439 -15.42 23.63 -27.84
C ALA A 439 -16.60 22.88 -27.20
N VAL A 440 -17.75 22.89 -27.88
CA VAL A 440 -18.92 22.11 -27.50
C VAL A 440 -19.44 21.38 -28.72
N THR A 441 -19.66 20.06 -28.61
CA THR A 441 -20.23 19.28 -29.72
C THR A 441 -21.75 19.53 -29.80
N PRO A 442 -22.35 19.46 -31.00
CA PRO A 442 -23.81 19.55 -31.11
C PRO A 442 -24.51 18.41 -30.35
N PRO A 443 -25.64 18.68 -29.66
CA PRO A 443 -26.43 17.64 -29.00
C PRO A 443 -26.90 16.57 -29.98
N VAL A 444 -26.69 15.30 -29.62
CA VAL A 444 -27.09 14.13 -30.40
C VAL A 444 -28.09 13.30 -29.61
N GLU A 445 -29.16 12.85 -30.27
CA GLU A 445 -30.15 11.94 -29.67
C GLU A 445 -29.59 10.51 -29.57
N SER A 446 -29.85 9.82 -28.44
CA SER A 446 -29.62 8.38 -28.32
C SER A 446 -30.43 7.57 -29.34
N PRO A 447 -30.03 6.34 -29.67
CA PRO A 447 -30.76 5.50 -30.63
C PRO A 447 -32.23 5.25 -30.29
N ASP A 448 -32.54 5.18 -29.00
CA ASP A 448 -33.91 5.03 -28.48
C ASP A 448 -34.66 6.38 -28.26
N LYS A 449 -33.97 7.50 -28.54
CA LYS A 449 -34.45 8.88 -28.37
C LYS A 449 -34.87 9.25 -26.94
N ALA A 450 -34.29 8.59 -25.95
CA ALA A 450 -34.61 8.85 -24.55
C ALA A 450 -33.74 9.98 -23.96
N ILE A 451 -32.54 10.19 -24.47
CA ILE A 451 -31.60 11.19 -23.98
C ILE A 451 -30.97 11.98 -25.13
N LEU A 452 -30.48 13.17 -24.78
CA LEU A 452 -29.61 14.01 -25.62
C LEU A 452 -28.22 14.06 -24.96
N VAL A 453 -27.16 13.89 -25.74
CA VAL A 453 -25.78 13.85 -25.25
C VAL A 453 -24.91 14.79 -26.08
N PHE A 454 -24.04 15.53 -25.41
CA PHE A 454 -23.02 16.33 -26.05
C PHE A 454 -21.79 16.47 -25.13
N ASP A 455 -20.64 16.77 -25.71
CA ASP A 455 -19.38 16.98 -24.98
C ASP A 455 -19.00 18.45 -24.97
N ALA A 456 -18.44 18.90 -23.84
CA ALA A 456 -17.85 20.23 -23.70
C ALA A 456 -16.37 20.06 -23.31
N GLU A 457 -15.47 20.68 -24.08
CA GLU A 457 -14.04 20.59 -23.86
C GLU A 457 -13.57 21.77 -22.99
N PRO A 458 -13.01 21.50 -21.79
CA PRO A 458 -12.42 22.53 -20.94
C PRO A 458 -11.21 23.19 -21.60
N ALA A 459 -10.91 24.45 -21.24
CA ALA A 459 -9.68 25.11 -21.64
C ALA A 459 -8.42 24.61 -20.92
N PHE A 460 -8.60 23.73 -19.92
CA PHE A 460 -7.55 23.22 -19.03
C PHE A 460 -7.54 21.70 -19.03
N GLY A 461 -6.35 21.13 -18.77
CA GLY A 461 -6.22 19.67 -18.67
C GLY A 461 -7.00 19.06 -17.49
N PRO A 462 -7.28 17.74 -17.51
CA PRO A 462 -8.10 17.07 -16.50
C PRO A 462 -7.60 17.28 -15.08
N SER A 463 -6.30 17.23 -14.84
CA SER A 463 -5.67 17.33 -13.51
C SER A 463 -5.45 18.77 -13.00
N ASP A 464 -5.82 19.80 -13.81
CA ASP A 464 -5.72 21.21 -13.42
C ASP A 464 -6.77 21.53 -12.33
N GLU A 465 -6.38 22.33 -11.35
CA GLU A 465 -7.27 22.78 -10.27
C GLU A 465 -8.50 23.56 -10.77
N ARG A 466 -8.34 24.27 -11.90
CA ARG A 466 -9.41 25.02 -12.53
C ARG A 466 -10.46 24.10 -13.11
N THR A 467 -10.09 22.92 -13.60
CA THR A 467 -11.01 21.95 -14.19
C THR A 467 -11.95 21.36 -13.12
N ALA A 468 -11.45 21.03 -11.92
CA ALA A 468 -12.32 20.58 -10.82
C ALA A 468 -13.35 21.65 -10.44
N ARG A 469 -12.97 22.93 -10.37
CA ARG A 469 -13.90 24.04 -10.12
C ARG A 469 -14.91 24.23 -11.26
N LEU A 470 -14.47 24.08 -12.51
CA LEU A 470 -15.32 24.14 -13.69
C LEU A 470 -16.41 23.04 -13.64
N VAL A 471 -16.07 21.82 -13.27
CA VAL A 471 -17.05 20.71 -13.09
C VAL A 471 -18.17 21.13 -12.15
N ASP A 472 -17.84 21.72 -11.00
CA ASP A 472 -18.85 22.18 -10.02
C ASP A 472 -19.67 23.37 -10.52
N GLU A 473 -19.07 24.28 -11.27
CA GLU A 473 -19.76 25.43 -11.85
C GLU A 473 -20.70 25.01 -12.96
N VAL A 474 -20.28 24.14 -13.85
CA VAL A 474 -21.12 23.61 -14.92
C VAL A 474 -22.31 22.85 -14.32
N ARG A 475 -22.12 21.99 -13.33
CA ARG A 475 -23.20 21.27 -12.66
C ARG A 475 -24.27 22.21 -12.09
N ARG A 476 -23.86 23.34 -11.52
CA ARG A 476 -24.81 24.33 -10.97
C ARG A 476 -25.58 25.12 -12.02
N GLN A 477 -25.06 25.20 -13.25
CA GLN A 477 -25.67 25.91 -14.37
C GLN A 477 -26.61 25.01 -15.19
N LEU A 478 -26.39 23.69 -15.14
CA LEU A 478 -27.23 22.74 -15.89
C LEU A 478 -28.67 22.74 -15.37
N PRO A 479 -29.64 22.54 -16.27
CA PRO A 479 -31.08 22.46 -15.88
C PRO A 479 -31.37 21.24 -15.01
N ASP A 480 -32.48 21.29 -14.30
CA ASP A 480 -32.93 20.19 -13.42
C ASP A 480 -33.10 18.88 -14.20
N GLY A 481 -32.42 17.84 -13.75
CA GLY A 481 -32.42 16.52 -14.36
C GLY A 481 -31.32 16.29 -15.40
N ALA A 482 -30.52 17.31 -15.74
CA ALA A 482 -29.31 17.15 -16.49
C ALA A 482 -28.24 16.49 -15.65
N GLN A 483 -27.36 15.73 -16.28
CA GLN A 483 -26.26 15.01 -15.64
C GLN A 483 -24.96 15.41 -16.32
N LEU A 484 -23.91 15.66 -15.51
CA LEU A 484 -22.56 15.89 -15.98
C LEU A 484 -21.70 14.67 -15.66
N THR A 485 -21.12 14.08 -16.68
CA THR A 485 -20.30 12.87 -16.59
C THR A 485 -19.04 12.98 -17.48
N GLY A 486 -18.42 11.88 -17.83
CA GLY A 486 -17.12 11.82 -18.47
C GLY A 486 -15.99 11.59 -17.46
N THR A 487 -14.81 11.19 -17.94
CA THR A 487 -13.66 10.82 -17.09
C THR A 487 -13.27 11.92 -16.12
N THR A 488 -13.23 13.16 -16.57
CA THR A 488 -12.86 14.32 -15.74
C THR A 488 -13.87 14.58 -14.63
N ALA A 489 -15.18 14.52 -14.92
CA ALA A 489 -16.21 14.70 -13.91
C ALA A 489 -16.21 13.54 -12.88
N MET A 490 -15.99 12.30 -13.34
CA MET A 490 -15.86 11.13 -12.48
C MET A 490 -14.63 11.24 -11.57
N PHE A 491 -13.49 11.66 -12.09
CA PHE A 491 -12.26 11.84 -11.32
C PHE A 491 -12.38 12.96 -10.28
N SER A 492 -13.11 14.03 -10.61
CA SER A 492 -13.45 15.08 -9.65
C SER A 492 -14.26 14.53 -8.48
N ASP A 493 -15.31 13.75 -8.77
CA ASP A 493 -16.16 13.13 -7.75
C ASP A 493 -15.39 12.12 -6.88
N ILE A 494 -14.52 11.32 -7.49
CA ILE A 494 -13.64 10.40 -6.76
C ILE A 494 -12.71 11.17 -5.81
N ALA A 495 -12.06 12.22 -6.29
CA ALA A 495 -11.12 13.01 -5.49
C ALA A 495 -11.84 13.65 -4.28
N GLU A 496 -13.01 14.25 -4.49
CA GLU A 496 -13.81 14.87 -3.43
C GLU A 496 -14.28 13.83 -2.41
N MET A 497 -14.89 12.74 -2.88
CA MET A 497 -15.37 11.66 -2.01
C MET A 497 -14.24 11.06 -1.17
N LEU A 498 -13.07 10.82 -1.74
CA LEU A 498 -11.94 10.27 -1.00
C LEU A 498 -11.38 11.27 0.02
N ALA A 499 -11.35 12.56 -0.30
CA ALA A 499 -10.94 13.60 0.64
C ALA A 499 -11.89 13.66 1.86
N GLU A 500 -13.19 13.55 1.65
CA GLU A 500 -14.20 13.49 2.71
C GLU A 500 -14.08 12.19 3.54
N ARG A 501 -13.94 11.04 2.87
CA ARG A 501 -13.84 9.72 3.52
C ARG A 501 -12.55 9.51 4.29
N LEU A 502 -11.47 10.22 3.94
CA LEU A 502 -10.19 10.14 4.63
C LEU A 502 -10.35 10.36 6.15
N TRP A 503 -11.14 11.36 6.56
CA TRP A 503 -11.35 11.66 7.99
C TRP A 503 -12.11 10.57 8.72
N LEU A 504 -13.04 9.90 8.04
CA LEU A 504 -13.77 8.76 8.61
C LEU A 504 -12.84 7.57 8.83
N VAL A 505 -11.98 7.27 7.85
CA VAL A 505 -10.97 6.20 7.95
C VAL A 505 -9.97 6.51 9.08
N ILE A 506 -9.48 7.75 9.14
CA ILE A 506 -8.59 8.21 10.21
C ILE A 506 -9.24 8.01 11.59
N ALA A 507 -10.48 8.47 11.76
CA ALA A 507 -11.19 8.34 13.02
C ALA A 507 -11.38 6.87 13.44
N PHE A 508 -11.77 6.00 12.51
CA PHE A 508 -11.96 4.58 12.77
C PHE A 508 -10.65 3.89 13.18
N VAL A 509 -9.58 4.09 12.42
CA VAL A 509 -8.29 3.44 12.66
C VAL A 509 -7.66 3.94 13.96
N VAL A 510 -7.70 5.25 14.22
CA VAL A 510 -7.18 5.84 15.47
C VAL A 510 -7.97 5.34 16.67
N LEU A 511 -9.31 5.37 16.60
CA LEU A 511 -10.15 4.93 17.71
C LEU A 511 -9.94 3.45 18.05
N THR A 512 -9.96 2.59 17.05
CA THR A 512 -9.77 1.14 17.25
C THR A 512 -8.37 0.84 17.80
N SER A 513 -7.35 1.51 17.31
CA SER A 513 -5.97 1.34 17.79
C SER A 513 -5.78 1.85 19.22
N VAL A 514 -6.34 3.00 19.55
CA VAL A 514 -6.35 3.52 20.93
C VAL A 514 -7.02 2.55 21.88
N LEU A 515 -8.16 1.97 21.50
CA LEU A 515 -8.86 0.95 22.29
C LEU A 515 -8.00 -0.31 22.50
N VAL A 516 -7.40 -0.83 21.43
CA VAL A 516 -6.55 -2.02 21.51
C VAL A 516 -5.33 -1.78 22.39
N LEU A 517 -4.63 -0.65 22.23
CA LEU A 517 -3.48 -0.29 23.10
C LEU A 517 -3.90 -0.04 24.55
N ALA A 518 -5.06 0.59 24.78
CA ALA A 518 -5.59 0.80 26.12
C ALA A 518 -5.85 -0.52 26.85
N MET A 519 -6.37 -1.53 26.12
CA MET A 519 -6.56 -2.88 26.68
C MET A 519 -5.23 -3.56 27.03
N VAL A 520 -4.22 -3.43 26.16
CA VAL A 520 -2.92 -4.10 26.36
C VAL A 520 -2.11 -3.46 27.48
N PHE A 521 -2.00 -2.14 27.47
CA PHE A 521 -1.13 -1.41 28.41
C PHE A 521 -1.84 -0.95 29.68
N ARG A 522 -3.16 -1.07 29.76
CA ARG A 522 -3.99 -0.55 30.88
C ARG A 522 -3.58 0.88 31.23
N SER A 523 -3.57 1.73 30.22
CA SER A 523 -3.20 3.15 30.31
C SER A 523 -4.04 3.95 29.31
N VAL A 524 -4.33 5.21 29.64
CA VAL A 524 -4.99 6.16 28.72
C VAL A 524 -3.96 7.03 28.00
N LEU A 525 -2.91 7.42 28.70
CA LEU A 525 -1.92 8.36 28.16
C LEU A 525 -1.00 7.71 27.12
N VAL A 526 -0.66 6.44 27.28
CA VAL A 526 0.19 5.71 26.32
C VAL A 526 -0.47 5.62 24.95
N PRO A 527 -1.72 5.11 24.80
CA PRO A 527 -2.40 5.05 23.51
C PRO A 527 -2.63 6.43 22.86
N LEU A 528 -3.01 7.42 23.67
CA LEU A 528 -3.25 8.78 23.16
C LEU A 528 -1.98 9.40 22.60
N LYS A 529 -0.88 9.27 23.33
CA LYS A 529 0.44 9.73 22.89
C LYS A 529 0.87 9.01 21.61
N ALA A 530 0.70 7.69 21.55
CA ALA A 530 0.98 6.87 20.38
C ALA A 530 0.21 7.34 19.14
N ALA A 531 -1.09 7.56 19.29
CA ALA A 531 -1.94 8.04 18.20
C ALA A 531 -1.48 9.42 17.68
N VAL A 532 -1.18 10.36 18.57
CA VAL A 532 -0.67 11.70 18.18
C VAL A 532 0.66 11.61 17.44
N MET A 533 1.59 10.77 17.92
CA MET A 533 2.90 10.60 17.30
C MET A 533 2.81 9.93 15.92
N ASN A 534 1.94 8.93 15.78
CA ASN A 534 1.71 8.26 14.50
C ASN A 534 1.04 9.20 13.49
N LEU A 535 0.04 9.98 13.92
CA LEU A 535 -0.57 11.01 13.08
C LEU A 535 0.45 12.04 12.60
N LEU A 536 1.36 12.45 13.47
CA LEU A 536 2.43 13.39 13.12
C LEU A 536 3.43 12.77 12.13
N SER A 537 3.77 11.49 12.28
CA SER A 537 4.65 10.76 11.36
C SER A 537 4.03 10.64 9.96
N ILE A 538 2.74 10.28 9.89
CA ILE A 538 2.01 10.17 8.62
C ILE A 538 1.83 11.56 7.98
N GLY A 539 1.49 12.58 8.77
CA GLY A 539 1.42 13.96 8.30
C GLY A 539 2.75 14.45 7.71
N ALA A 540 3.88 14.09 8.33
CA ALA A 540 5.20 14.40 7.80
C ALA A 540 5.50 13.64 6.49
N ALA A 541 5.06 12.39 6.36
CA ALA A 541 5.17 11.66 5.10
C ALA A 541 4.34 12.30 3.99
N TYR A 542 3.12 12.74 4.27
CA TYR A 542 2.31 13.49 3.32
C TYR A 542 2.98 14.82 2.94
N GLY A 543 3.61 15.51 3.89
CA GLY A 543 4.38 16.72 3.60
C GLY A 543 5.53 16.47 2.62
N VAL A 544 6.23 15.35 2.76
CA VAL A 544 7.28 14.94 1.80
C VAL A 544 6.69 14.60 0.43
N LEU A 545 5.55 13.89 0.38
CA LEU A 545 4.87 13.62 -0.90
C LEU A 545 4.48 14.90 -1.63
N VAL A 546 3.93 15.88 -0.91
CA VAL A 546 3.61 17.19 -1.49
C VAL A 546 4.88 17.90 -1.98
N ALA A 547 5.94 17.92 -1.20
CA ALA A 547 7.18 18.58 -1.57
C ALA A 547 7.82 17.94 -2.82
N VAL A 548 7.81 16.60 -2.91
CA VAL A 548 8.42 15.89 -4.04
C VAL A 548 7.50 15.92 -5.25
N PHE A 549 6.26 15.47 -5.15
CA PHE A 549 5.41 15.30 -6.32
C PHE A 549 4.67 16.59 -6.71
N GLN A 550 4.09 17.32 -5.76
CA GLN A 550 3.29 18.51 -6.09
C GLN A 550 4.16 19.76 -6.29
N TRP A 551 5.26 19.92 -5.54
CA TRP A 551 6.20 21.05 -5.73
C TRP A 551 7.39 20.70 -6.64
N GLY A 552 7.56 19.43 -7.02
CA GLY A 552 8.60 18.98 -7.93
C GLY A 552 10.00 18.85 -7.33
N TRP A 553 10.16 18.86 -5.98
CA TRP A 553 11.49 18.80 -5.36
C TRP A 553 12.15 17.43 -5.56
N GLY A 554 13.06 17.36 -6.54
CA GLY A 554 13.78 16.12 -6.84
C GLY A 554 12.94 15.08 -7.57
N VAL A 555 11.84 15.44 -8.17
CA VAL A 555 10.96 14.56 -8.95
C VAL A 555 11.71 13.84 -10.08
N GLU A 556 12.70 14.51 -10.68
CA GLU A 556 13.60 13.95 -11.71
C GLU A 556 14.39 12.73 -11.23
N LEU A 557 14.72 12.65 -9.91
CA LEU A 557 15.41 11.48 -9.33
C LEU A 557 14.54 10.23 -9.35
N LEU A 558 13.22 10.40 -9.47
CA LEU A 558 12.25 9.33 -9.60
C LEU A 558 11.92 8.98 -11.06
N GLY A 559 12.62 9.63 -12.02
CA GLY A 559 12.38 9.45 -13.45
C GLY A 559 11.09 10.09 -13.94
N LEU A 560 10.65 11.18 -13.29
CA LEU A 560 9.47 11.96 -13.67
C LEU A 560 9.94 13.33 -14.17
N ASP A 561 9.24 13.88 -15.17
CA ASP A 561 9.62 15.09 -15.90
C ASP A 561 8.95 16.36 -15.38
N HIS A 562 7.84 16.24 -14.64
CA HIS A 562 7.10 17.38 -14.12
C HIS A 562 6.45 17.12 -12.75
N ALA A 563 6.02 18.19 -12.11
CA ALA A 563 5.25 18.14 -10.87
C ALA A 563 3.78 17.79 -11.16
N MET A 564 3.18 17.00 -10.26
CA MET A 564 1.80 16.52 -10.39
C MET A 564 1.10 16.45 -9.04
N PRO A 565 -0.23 16.49 -8.96
CA PRO A 565 -0.96 16.26 -7.72
C PRO A 565 -0.65 14.88 -7.12
N VAL A 566 -0.77 14.76 -5.80
CA VAL A 566 -0.69 13.46 -5.14
C VAL A 566 -1.88 12.61 -5.59
N SER A 567 -1.65 11.34 -5.91
CA SER A 567 -2.75 10.43 -6.28
C SER A 567 -3.79 10.34 -5.19
N SER A 568 -5.08 10.47 -5.54
CA SER A 568 -6.20 10.35 -4.58
C SER A 568 -6.23 9.01 -3.84
N TRP A 569 -5.62 7.97 -4.43
CA TRP A 569 -5.54 6.63 -3.83
C TRP A 569 -4.55 6.55 -2.68
N VAL A 570 -3.51 7.37 -2.71
CA VAL A 570 -2.33 7.26 -1.84
C VAL A 570 -2.61 7.62 -0.37
N PRO A 571 -3.29 8.73 -0.01
CA PRO A 571 -3.41 9.13 1.39
C PRO A 571 -4.11 8.10 2.27
N ILE A 572 -5.26 7.58 1.84
CA ILE A 572 -6.03 6.59 2.61
C ILE A 572 -5.25 5.28 2.75
N LEU A 573 -4.59 4.81 1.67
CA LEU A 573 -3.79 3.57 1.70
C LEU A 573 -2.60 3.71 2.65
N ILE A 574 -1.80 4.77 2.50
CA ILE A 574 -0.66 5.04 3.38
C ILE A 574 -1.13 5.10 4.83
N PHE A 575 -2.22 5.82 5.11
CA PHE A 575 -2.73 5.95 6.47
C PHE A 575 -3.08 4.60 7.08
N ALA A 576 -3.90 3.80 6.40
CA ALA A 576 -4.37 2.52 6.92
C ALA A 576 -3.23 1.51 7.12
N ILE A 577 -2.29 1.43 6.17
CA ILE A 577 -1.16 0.50 6.24
C ILE A 577 -0.16 0.93 7.30
N LEU A 578 0.29 2.19 7.27
CA LEU A 578 1.33 2.68 8.18
C LEU A 578 0.87 2.74 9.62
N PHE A 579 -0.38 3.14 9.87
CA PHE A 579 -0.89 3.18 11.23
C PHE A 579 -0.89 1.78 11.86
N GLY A 580 -1.28 0.75 11.09
CA GLY A 580 -1.15 -0.65 11.50
C GLY A 580 0.30 -1.07 11.78
N LEU A 581 1.20 -0.77 10.83
CA LEU A 581 2.63 -1.13 10.93
C LEU A 581 3.35 -0.40 12.07
N SER A 582 3.03 0.86 12.30
CA SER A 582 3.71 1.66 13.33
C SER A 582 3.40 1.16 14.75
N MET A 583 2.21 0.62 14.98
CA MET A 583 1.81 0.12 16.30
C MET A 583 2.67 -1.05 16.82
N ASP A 584 3.17 -1.89 15.96
CA ASP A 584 3.88 -3.12 16.29
C ASP A 584 5.13 -2.85 17.12
N TYR A 585 5.94 -1.95 16.65
CA TYR A 585 7.19 -1.57 17.32
C TYR A 585 6.97 -0.69 18.54
N GLU A 586 5.89 0.08 18.56
CA GLU A 586 5.53 0.84 19.76
C GLU A 586 5.15 -0.11 20.88
N VAL A 587 4.36 -1.13 20.61
CA VAL A 587 4.04 -2.19 21.57
C VAL A 587 5.31 -2.89 22.04
N PHE A 588 6.23 -3.20 21.13
CA PHE A 588 7.49 -3.87 21.47
C PHE A 588 8.38 -3.03 22.40
N LEU A 589 8.56 -1.75 22.09
CA LEU A 589 9.34 -0.81 22.93
C LEU A 589 8.66 -0.61 24.31
N LEU A 590 7.36 -0.32 24.28
CA LEU A 590 6.59 -0.03 25.50
C LEU A 590 6.49 -1.23 26.45
N SER A 591 6.38 -2.44 25.93
CA SER A 591 6.39 -3.67 26.75
C SER A 591 7.71 -3.79 27.52
N ARG A 592 8.85 -3.53 26.87
CA ARG A 592 10.16 -3.58 27.54
C ARG A 592 10.35 -2.47 28.57
N VAL A 593 9.84 -1.27 28.26
CA VAL A 593 9.88 -0.15 29.23
C VAL A 593 8.99 -0.49 30.43
N ARG A 594 7.81 -1.08 30.24
CA ARG A 594 6.90 -1.48 31.32
C ARG A 594 7.48 -2.57 32.18
N GLU A 595 8.06 -3.62 31.57
CA GLU A 595 8.76 -4.68 32.29
C GLU A 595 9.84 -4.11 33.22
N SER A 596 10.72 -3.26 32.69
CA SER A 596 11.76 -2.59 33.50
C SER A 596 11.19 -1.63 34.54
N TRP A 597 10.04 -1.00 34.30
CA TRP A 597 9.34 -0.17 35.28
C TRP A 597 8.79 -0.97 36.46
N LEU A 598 8.21 -2.14 36.19
CA LEU A 598 7.68 -3.01 37.23
C LEU A 598 8.79 -3.57 38.13
N ASP A 599 9.99 -3.83 37.54
CA ASP A 599 11.15 -4.34 38.28
C ASP A 599 11.83 -3.24 39.14
N THR A 600 11.93 -2.02 38.63
CA THR A 600 12.80 -0.99 39.22
C THR A 600 12.04 0.14 39.89
N GLY A 601 10.80 0.42 39.50
CA GLY A 601 10.02 1.57 39.92
C GLY A 601 10.60 2.93 39.48
N ASP A 602 11.69 2.94 38.70
CA ASP A 602 12.35 4.13 38.15
C ASP A 602 12.01 4.33 36.66
N ALA A 603 11.21 5.35 36.38
CA ALA A 603 10.77 5.67 35.03
C ALA A 603 11.93 6.02 34.09
N HIS A 604 12.95 6.71 34.62
CA HIS A 604 14.09 7.14 33.79
C HIS A 604 15.00 5.98 33.42
N ALA A 605 15.35 5.16 34.41
CA ALA A 605 16.13 3.93 34.18
C ALA A 605 15.42 2.95 33.26
N SER A 606 14.07 2.83 33.37
CA SER A 606 13.25 1.96 32.56
C SER A 606 13.25 2.35 31.07
N VAL A 607 13.14 3.65 30.78
CA VAL A 607 13.23 4.16 29.40
C VAL A 607 14.61 3.90 28.80
N ILE A 608 15.69 4.14 29.54
CA ILE A 608 17.06 3.90 29.07
C ILE A 608 17.27 2.42 28.78
N ARG A 609 16.84 1.52 29.69
CA ARG A 609 16.98 0.07 29.50
C ARG A 609 16.13 -0.42 28.33
N GLY A 610 14.84 -0.04 28.27
CA GLY A 610 13.95 -0.42 27.17
C GLY A 610 14.50 -0.02 25.81
N LEU A 611 14.97 1.21 25.63
CA LEU A 611 15.55 1.67 24.37
C LEU A 611 16.93 1.03 24.07
N SER A 612 17.74 0.77 25.09
CA SER A 612 19.01 0.06 24.92
C SER A 612 18.83 -1.34 24.34
N ASP A 613 17.83 -2.06 24.86
CA ASP A 613 17.58 -3.47 24.52
C ASP A 613 16.84 -3.62 23.18
N THR A 614 15.96 -2.69 22.84
CA THR A 614 15.14 -2.76 21.61
C THR A 614 15.66 -1.95 20.44
N GLY A 615 16.39 -0.88 20.70
CA GLY A 615 16.75 0.12 19.69
C GLY A 615 17.54 -0.45 18.50
N ARG A 616 18.39 -1.45 18.70
CA ARG A 616 19.12 -2.09 17.59
C ARG A 616 18.18 -2.90 16.68
N VAL A 617 17.23 -3.61 17.26
CA VAL A 617 16.26 -4.41 16.51
C VAL A 617 15.35 -3.49 15.71
N ILE A 618 14.79 -2.46 16.35
CA ILE A 618 13.93 -1.45 15.72
C ILE A 618 14.65 -0.78 14.55
N SER A 619 15.89 -0.30 14.76
CA SER A 619 16.64 0.39 13.70
C SER A 619 16.99 -0.53 12.52
N SER A 620 17.35 -1.80 12.77
CA SER A 620 17.65 -2.73 11.67
C SER A 620 16.40 -3.11 10.88
N ALA A 621 15.28 -3.34 11.55
CA ALA A 621 14.02 -3.65 10.92
C ALA A 621 13.47 -2.47 10.11
N ALA A 622 13.51 -1.26 10.69
CA ALA A 622 13.14 -0.05 9.97
C ALA A 622 14.01 0.19 8.72
N ALA A 623 15.33 -0.02 8.82
CA ALA A 623 16.21 0.11 7.66
C ALA A 623 15.86 -0.87 6.54
N ILE A 624 15.46 -2.11 6.89
CA ILE A 624 15.01 -3.11 5.92
C ILE A 624 13.70 -2.66 5.25
N MET A 625 12.71 -2.26 6.04
CA MET A 625 11.43 -1.80 5.51
C MET A 625 11.59 -0.56 4.64
N VAL A 626 12.38 0.42 5.07
CA VAL A 626 12.68 1.61 4.26
C VAL A 626 13.33 1.20 2.93
N ALA A 627 14.26 0.26 2.93
CA ALA A 627 14.91 -0.20 1.71
C ALA A 627 13.94 -0.95 0.79
N VAL A 628 13.05 -1.79 1.35
CA VAL A 628 12.00 -2.48 0.57
C VAL A 628 11.06 -1.46 -0.06
N PHE A 629 10.52 -0.51 0.71
CA PHE A 629 9.60 0.48 0.16
C PHE A 629 10.25 1.46 -0.82
N LEU A 630 11.53 1.84 -0.60
CA LEU A 630 12.28 2.61 -1.60
C LEU A 630 12.51 1.82 -2.90
N GLY A 631 12.59 0.49 -2.83
CA GLY A 631 12.59 -0.35 -4.03
C GLY A 631 11.34 -0.09 -4.87
N PHE A 632 10.15 -0.07 -4.26
CA PHE A 632 8.90 0.25 -4.96
C PHE A 632 8.84 1.71 -5.47
N ALA A 633 9.57 2.66 -4.87
CA ALA A 633 9.68 4.01 -5.41
C ALA A 633 10.44 4.07 -6.75
N THR A 634 11.08 2.99 -7.18
CA THR A 634 11.74 2.86 -8.50
C THR A 634 10.87 2.18 -9.56
N GLU A 635 9.64 1.77 -9.22
CA GLU A 635 8.68 1.20 -10.17
C GLU A 635 8.29 2.19 -11.26
N VAL A 636 7.68 1.71 -12.33
CA VAL A 636 7.27 2.57 -13.45
C VAL A 636 6.01 3.34 -13.08
N ASP A 637 5.06 2.70 -12.42
CA ASP A 637 3.79 3.30 -12.02
C ASP A 637 3.98 4.39 -10.95
N VAL A 638 3.39 5.57 -11.19
CA VAL A 638 3.55 6.74 -10.33
C VAL A 638 2.84 6.59 -8.98
N VAL A 639 1.70 5.91 -8.94
CA VAL A 639 0.97 5.65 -7.68
C VAL A 639 1.81 4.77 -6.76
N VAL A 640 2.47 3.76 -7.35
CA VAL A 640 3.39 2.87 -6.62
C VAL A 640 4.63 3.60 -6.16
N LYS A 641 5.20 4.51 -6.98
CA LYS A 641 6.30 5.41 -6.55
C LYS A 641 5.89 6.26 -5.35
N MET A 642 4.69 6.86 -5.40
CA MET A 642 4.15 7.67 -4.30
C MET A 642 3.95 6.83 -3.03
N LEU A 643 3.38 5.64 -3.15
CA LEU A 643 3.21 4.71 -2.02
C LEU A 643 4.57 4.29 -1.44
N GLY A 644 5.51 3.88 -2.29
CA GLY A 644 6.84 3.45 -1.89
C GLY A 644 7.61 4.55 -1.15
N LEU A 645 7.68 5.75 -1.71
CA LEU A 645 8.36 6.90 -1.10
C LEU A 645 7.66 7.35 0.19
N GLY A 646 6.34 7.44 0.18
CA GLY A 646 5.54 7.86 1.33
C GLY A 646 5.70 6.91 2.51
N MET A 647 5.60 5.60 2.25
CA MET A 647 5.79 4.57 3.28
C MET A 647 7.23 4.51 3.79
N ALA A 648 8.22 4.58 2.90
CA ALA A 648 9.64 4.62 3.30
C ALA A 648 9.93 5.84 4.18
N THR A 649 9.43 7.01 3.81
CA THR A 649 9.60 8.25 4.57
C THR A 649 8.94 8.16 5.94
N ALA A 650 7.70 7.70 6.01
CA ALA A 650 6.99 7.55 7.27
C ALA A 650 7.70 6.61 8.23
N ILE A 651 8.13 5.42 7.75
CA ILE A 651 8.86 4.44 8.58
C ILE A 651 10.22 4.98 8.99
N PHE A 652 10.92 5.69 8.12
CA PHE A 652 12.19 6.33 8.45
C PHE A 652 12.03 7.36 9.57
N LEU A 653 11.05 8.26 9.46
CA LEU A 653 10.77 9.30 10.46
C LEU A 653 10.25 8.69 11.77
N ASP A 654 9.38 7.70 11.68
CA ASP A 654 8.85 6.99 12.84
C ASP A 654 9.98 6.28 13.62
N ALA A 655 10.81 5.50 12.95
CA ALA A 655 11.89 4.77 13.61
C ALA A 655 12.98 5.68 14.15
N THR A 656 13.33 6.79 13.47
CA THR A 656 14.46 7.65 13.85
C THR A 656 14.03 8.80 14.76
N VAL A 657 13.02 9.58 14.38
CA VAL A 657 12.60 10.77 15.13
C VAL A 657 11.60 10.40 16.22
N VAL A 658 10.55 9.65 15.87
CA VAL A 658 9.50 9.33 16.84
C VAL A 658 10.03 8.35 17.90
N ARG A 659 10.50 7.17 17.51
CA ARG A 659 10.86 6.10 18.48
C ARG A 659 12.20 6.29 19.16
N MET A 660 13.19 6.86 18.47
CA MET A 660 14.50 7.06 19.08
C MET A 660 14.62 8.37 19.87
N VAL A 661 13.70 9.34 19.64
CA VAL A 661 13.76 10.65 20.30
C VAL A 661 12.46 10.98 21.01
N LEU A 662 11.33 11.07 20.29
CA LEU A 662 10.08 11.65 20.82
C LEU A 662 9.43 10.74 21.87
N VAL A 663 9.34 9.44 21.62
CA VAL A 663 8.76 8.46 22.57
C VAL A 663 9.57 8.40 23.85
N PRO A 664 10.90 8.15 23.84
CA PRO A 664 11.66 8.10 25.08
C PRO A 664 11.70 9.45 25.82
N ALA A 665 11.78 10.58 25.11
CA ALA A 665 11.75 11.90 25.73
C ALA A 665 10.41 12.17 26.44
N THR A 666 9.28 11.90 25.80
CA THR A 666 7.95 12.08 26.39
C THR A 666 7.68 11.10 27.51
N MET A 667 8.15 9.86 27.43
CA MET A 667 8.04 8.90 28.53
C MET A 667 8.85 9.32 29.75
N ALA A 668 10.06 9.85 29.55
CA ALA A 668 10.87 10.39 30.64
C ALA A 668 10.22 11.63 31.30
N LEU A 669 9.54 12.49 30.51
CA LEU A 669 8.81 13.66 31.04
C LEU A 669 7.57 13.26 31.83
N LEU A 670 6.77 12.31 31.32
CA LEU A 670 5.53 11.90 31.96
C LEU A 670 5.76 10.98 33.17
N GLY A 671 6.89 10.28 33.24
CA GLY A 671 7.27 9.42 34.37
C GLY A 671 6.17 8.41 34.72
N LYS A 672 5.72 8.37 35.97
CA LYS A 672 4.67 7.47 36.46
C LYS A 672 3.30 7.69 35.83
N TRP A 673 3.01 8.86 35.26
CA TRP A 673 1.74 9.16 34.59
C TRP A 673 1.54 8.36 33.30
N ASN A 674 2.60 7.83 32.72
CA ASN A 674 2.48 6.93 31.55
C ASN A 674 1.57 5.73 31.84
N TRP A 675 1.51 5.27 33.07
CA TRP A 675 0.76 4.05 33.46
C TRP A 675 -0.54 4.37 34.20
N TRP A 676 -1.00 5.62 34.12
CA TRP A 676 -2.24 6.04 34.75
C TRP A 676 -3.47 5.54 33.99
N VAL A 677 -4.41 4.92 34.76
CA VAL A 677 -5.73 4.51 34.28
C VAL A 677 -6.79 4.96 35.28
N PRO A 678 -7.93 5.55 34.85
CA PRO A 678 -9.05 5.87 35.73
C PRO A 678 -9.66 4.59 36.34
N ALA A 679 -10.06 4.63 37.62
CA ALA A 679 -10.57 3.46 38.33
C ALA A 679 -11.84 2.85 37.70
N TRP A 680 -12.66 3.63 37.03
CA TRP A 680 -13.83 3.14 36.31
C TRP A 680 -13.44 2.33 35.06
N LEU A 681 -12.41 2.78 34.33
CA LEU A 681 -11.91 2.11 33.14
C LEU A 681 -11.13 0.83 33.50
N ASP A 682 -10.40 0.87 34.60
CA ASP A 682 -9.64 -0.28 35.12
C ASP A 682 -10.54 -1.49 35.46
N ARG A 683 -11.82 -1.24 35.82
CA ARG A 683 -12.82 -2.29 36.08
C ARG A 683 -13.39 -2.90 34.80
N VAL A 684 -13.42 -2.15 33.69
CA VAL A 684 -14.03 -2.58 32.43
C VAL A 684 -13.00 -3.25 31.52
N LEU A 685 -11.74 -2.85 31.63
CA LEU A 685 -10.67 -3.40 30.79
C LEU A 685 -10.37 -4.86 31.15
N PRO A 686 -10.34 -5.78 30.18
CA PRO A 686 -9.95 -7.17 30.44
C PRO A 686 -8.51 -7.23 30.97
N THR A 687 -8.25 -8.11 31.93
CA THR A 687 -6.89 -8.41 32.40
C THR A 687 -6.23 -9.34 31.38
N ILE A 688 -5.54 -8.76 30.41
CA ILE A 688 -4.68 -9.51 29.49
C ILE A 688 -3.32 -9.59 30.17
N ASP A 689 -3.10 -10.65 30.95
CA ASP A 689 -1.83 -10.89 31.65
C ASP A 689 -0.76 -11.29 30.63
N VAL A 690 -0.03 -10.26 30.17
CA VAL A 690 1.04 -10.39 29.19
C VAL A 690 2.32 -10.94 29.83
N GLU A 691 2.46 -10.87 31.15
CA GLU A 691 3.70 -11.08 31.91
C GLU A 691 3.73 -12.30 32.84
N ALA A 692 2.64 -12.66 33.51
CA ALA A 692 2.60 -13.77 34.47
C ALA A 692 2.95 -15.15 33.86
N GLU A 693 2.60 -15.35 32.58
CA GLU A 693 2.85 -16.61 31.87
C GLU A 693 4.33 -16.84 31.51
N LEU A 694 5.17 -15.78 31.46
CA LEU A 694 6.60 -15.89 31.18
C LEU A 694 7.38 -16.26 32.44
N VAL A 695 7.03 -15.70 33.58
CA VAL A 695 7.63 -16.02 34.87
C VAL A 695 7.31 -17.48 35.28
N GLU A 696 6.09 -17.95 34.99
CA GLU A 696 5.73 -19.35 35.20
C GLU A 696 6.49 -20.32 34.26
N LEU A 697 6.77 -19.93 33.03
CA LEU A 697 7.58 -20.72 32.09
C LEU A 697 9.06 -20.73 32.47
N GLU A 698 9.59 -19.65 33.03
CA GLU A 698 10.95 -19.62 33.59
C GLU A 698 11.04 -20.42 34.91
N ALA A 699 10.04 -20.33 35.77
CA ALA A 699 10.00 -21.09 37.02
C ALA A 699 9.80 -22.61 36.79
N ALA A 700 8.97 -23.01 35.81
CA ALA A 700 8.79 -24.41 35.45
C ALA A 700 10.07 -25.01 34.80
N ALA A 701 10.87 -24.21 34.11
CA ALA A 701 12.13 -24.68 33.53
C ALA A 701 13.25 -24.88 34.58
N THR A 702 13.21 -24.15 35.69
CA THR A 702 14.16 -24.33 36.82
C THR A 702 13.79 -25.53 37.71
N THR A 703 12.49 -25.90 37.74
CA THR A 703 12.04 -27.08 38.49
C THR A 703 12.24 -28.42 37.77
N ASP A 704 12.28 -28.42 36.42
CA ASP A 704 12.60 -29.66 35.66
C ASP A 704 14.10 -30.02 35.69
N ASP A 705 14.98 -29.05 35.92
CA ASP A 705 16.45 -29.28 36.02
C ASP A 705 16.84 -29.85 37.40
N ASP A 706 16.06 -29.61 38.46
CA ASP A 706 16.29 -30.10 39.81
C ASP A 706 15.77 -31.56 40.05
N THR A 707 14.93 -32.07 39.13
CA THR A 707 14.37 -33.45 39.27
C THR A 707 15.22 -34.53 38.59
N ASP A 708 16.22 -34.16 37.75
CA ASP A 708 17.05 -35.14 37.04
C ASP A 708 18.39 -35.42 37.76
N THR A 709 18.63 -34.83 38.94
CA THR A 709 19.88 -35.04 39.70
C THR A 709 19.77 -36.00 40.91
N ASP A 710 18.60 -36.64 41.15
CA ASP A 710 18.39 -37.44 42.38
C ASP A 710 18.12 -38.94 42.12
N GLU A 711 18.67 -39.51 41.04
CA GLU A 711 18.77 -40.96 40.88
C GLU A 711 20.19 -41.35 40.41
N THR A 712 21.11 -41.57 41.37
CA THR A 712 22.12 -42.65 41.38
C THR A 712 23.18 -42.42 42.46
N GLU A 713 22.92 -42.78 43.69
CA GLU A 713 23.98 -43.30 44.57
C GLU A 713 23.74 -44.81 44.82
N PRO A 714 24.61 -45.69 44.39
CA PRO A 714 24.55 -47.09 44.84
C PRO A 714 25.18 -47.21 46.23
N GLY A 715 24.35 -47.64 47.18
CA GLY A 715 24.74 -47.92 48.57
C GLY A 715 25.95 -48.82 48.68
N LEU A 716 27.00 -48.34 49.34
CA LEU A 716 28.07 -49.13 49.91
C LEU A 716 27.67 -49.67 51.30
N ALA A 717 27.52 -50.99 51.40
CA ALA A 717 27.30 -51.67 52.66
C ALA A 717 28.55 -51.61 53.54
N PRO A 718 28.44 -51.45 54.87
CA PRO A 718 29.57 -51.51 55.79
C PRO A 718 30.03 -52.93 56.01
N ALA A 719 31.25 -53.26 55.67
CA ALA A 719 31.94 -54.46 56.13
C ALA A 719 32.41 -54.30 57.58
N GLY A 720 32.00 -55.18 58.43
CA GLY A 720 32.36 -55.21 59.82
C GLY A 720 33.84 -55.56 60.13
N ARG A 721 34.37 -54.87 61.05
CA ARG A 721 35.06 -55.25 62.28
C ARG A 721 35.51 -54.01 63.06
#